data_c32611fea852b9daae6247b589b2f68c
#
_entry.id   c32611fea852b9daae6247b589b2f68c
#
_cell.length_a   1.000
_cell.length_b   1.000
_cell.length_c   1.000
_cell.angle_alpha   90.00
_cell.angle_beta   90.00
_cell.angle_gamma   90.00
#
_symmetry.space_group_name_H-M   'P 1'
#
loop_
_entity.id
_entity.type
_entity.pdbx_description
1 polymer ?
#
loop_
_entity_poly.entity_id
_entity_poly.type
_entity_poly.pdbx_seq_one_letter_code
_entity_poly.pdbx_strand_id
1 'polypeptide(L)'
;MKSSDKRLGMGAAISRRDLIHGIAATALGAGMIRSGASQAATPGRVQTGLGNYAGPIADAVTYPPVREGMRGAHPGAFEAAHGRRDGAAYPAPVHTGETYDLVVVGGGLSGLAAACFYRRRFGPEARVLVLDNHDDFGGHAKRNEFVSDGRTLMTTGGSAYFVAPDQWTEQAKEFVKSLGADFTVKREETNPFAALGMRPATFLSRASGGDGRLYPHVHFTAPTPEFLKTANLPLRVRQDLAAVYHGTVDYMAGMATAQKIARLQSITYRQYLLDYVKVAPESLPWLPGVWCLSKTAASAWFAYFRYAPGFSTLGVARAPYSPEAPEDEAADFHMPAGNSDLARLMVRELVPQSLPQGTWQSLETVRLRYDTLDRPKAPARIRLNSIVVRVQHIGNAPVGLFEPDTREVAVDYMRDGKCSRVMAKNVILAGNNNMIPYLCPEMPEEQKAAQHKAVRAANQMTTVLIRNWEAFRKAGANHIDTPASFFGSFALDVPWAPNDGPPDMDPGKGAIVIFMTGTNSGILNNDTMTRAIMGTDMPDNLTMQQQFRMVRMGLLQTPFEVFERAVRTQMNDALGPYGFNAARDIVGITVNRWPHGFAMAQNSLFDPPSPTGEQPCEIARRQFGRISIANSDASGQDLCNTAIDQAWRAVEEMVPHNYGYYNRI
;
A
#
# COMPACT_ATOMS: atom_id res chain seq x y z
N MET A 1 9.66 24.01 20.09
CA MET A 1 8.30 23.73 19.59
C MET A 1 7.55 25.06 19.47
N LYS A 2 6.96 25.35 18.30
CA LYS A 2 6.23 26.61 18.06
C LYS A 2 4.96 26.66 18.94
N SER A 3 4.49 27.85 19.33
CA SER A 3 3.27 27.96 20.16
C SER A 3 2.02 27.39 19.47
N SER A 4 1.99 27.42 18.14
CA SER A 4 0.97 26.76 17.31
C SER A 4 0.95 25.26 17.52
N ASP A 5 2.10 24.61 17.59
CA ASP A 5 2.25 23.16 17.74
C ASP A 5 1.71 22.69 19.10
N LYS A 6 1.93 23.48 20.16
CA LYS A 6 1.37 23.20 21.49
C LYS A 6 -0.16 23.24 21.50
N ARG A 7 -0.76 24.20 20.79
CA ARG A 7 -2.23 24.31 20.67
C ARG A 7 -2.86 23.13 19.92
N LEU A 8 -2.11 22.56 18.98
CA LEU A 8 -2.52 21.36 18.25
C LEU A 8 -2.27 20.05 19.04
N GLY A 9 -1.67 20.13 20.23
CA GLY A 9 -1.34 18.96 21.05
C GLY A 9 -0.10 18.20 20.55
N MET A 10 0.70 18.79 19.66
CA MET A 10 1.96 18.20 19.23
C MET A 10 2.95 18.16 20.39
N GLY A 11 3.53 17.00 20.64
CA GLY A 11 4.39 16.77 21.81
C GLY A 11 3.64 16.22 23.02
N ALA A 12 2.33 16.06 22.99
CA ALA A 12 1.67 15.02 23.76
C ALA A 12 2.23 13.68 23.29
N ALA A 13 2.43 12.75 24.23
CA ALA A 13 3.19 11.53 23.95
C ALA A 13 2.46 10.54 23.02
N ILE A 14 2.16 10.96 21.81
CA ILE A 14 1.86 10.08 20.68
C ILE A 14 3.21 9.75 20.06
N SER A 15 3.71 8.56 20.32
CA SER A 15 4.95 8.02 19.76
C SER A 15 6.18 8.97 19.79
N ARG A 16 6.79 9.17 20.96
CA ARG A 16 8.11 9.83 21.10
C ARG A 16 9.24 9.12 20.33
N ARG A 17 9.00 7.92 19.86
CA ARG A 17 9.98 7.09 19.14
C ARG A 17 10.38 7.69 17.80
N ASP A 18 9.40 8.22 17.07
CA ASP A 18 9.67 8.74 15.73
C ASP A 18 10.38 10.09 15.78
N LEU A 19 10.29 10.82 16.89
CA LEU A 19 11.08 12.02 17.14
C LEU A 19 12.58 11.68 17.15
N ILE A 20 12.96 10.60 17.83
CA ILE A 20 14.36 10.16 17.92
C ILE A 20 14.87 9.64 16.58
N HIS A 21 14.04 8.88 15.85
CA HIS A 21 14.41 8.36 14.54
C HIS A 21 14.42 9.43 13.45
N GLY A 22 13.52 10.41 13.51
CA GLY A 22 13.52 11.56 12.60
C GLY A 22 14.78 12.42 12.75
N ILE A 23 15.26 12.63 13.97
CA ILE A 23 16.50 13.36 14.26
C ILE A 23 17.72 12.56 13.79
N ALA A 24 17.74 11.24 14.00
CA ALA A 24 18.84 10.39 13.52
C ALA A 24 18.89 10.30 11.99
N ALA A 25 17.73 10.23 11.32
CA ALA A 25 17.66 10.23 9.85
C ALA A 25 18.06 11.58 9.23
N THR A 26 17.69 12.70 9.85
CA THR A 26 18.13 14.04 9.41
C THR A 26 19.61 14.27 9.67
N ALA A 27 20.17 13.76 10.76
CA ALA A 27 21.61 13.83 11.03
C ALA A 27 22.42 12.97 10.05
N LEU A 28 21.93 11.79 9.67
CA LEU A 28 22.54 10.92 8.65
C LEU A 28 22.39 11.51 7.24
N GLY A 29 21.26 12.12 6.91
CA GLY A 29 21.03 12.77 5.62
C GLY A 29 21.90 14.01 5.40
N ALA A 30 22.12 14.81 6.44
CA ALA A 30 22.98 15.99 6.38
C ALA A 30 24.48 15.62 6.29
N GLY A 31 24.89 14.44 6.81
CA GLY A 31 26.25 13.92 6.72
C GLY A 31 26.61 13.35 5.34
N MET A 32 25.64 12.83 4.59
CA MET A 32 25.87 12.21 3.27
C MET A 32 26.12 13.20 2.12
N ILE A 33 25.84 14.49 2.31
CA ILE A 33 26.08 15.51 1.28
C ILE A 33 27.53 16.00 1.25
N ARG A 34 28.38 15.62 2.22
CA ARG A 34 29.75 16.18 2.35
C ARG A 34 30.93 15.23 2.35
N SER A 35 30.77 13.94 2.19
CA SER A 35 31.96 13.09 2.01
C SER A 35 31.61 11.77 1.33
N GLY A 36 32.22 11.51 0.19
CA GLY A 36 32.19 10.24 -0.53
C GLY A 36 33.00 9.15 0.22
N ALA A 37 32.55 8.75 1.37
CA ALA A 37 33.00 7.55 2.05
C ALA A 37 31.89 7.09 3.01
N SER A 38 31.18 6.06 2.60
CA SER A 38 30.21 5.35 3.43
C SER A 38 30.95 4.65 4.58
N GLN A 39 30.93 5.24 5.75
CA GLN A 39 31.13 4.45 6.97
C GLN A 39 29.82 3.72 7.28
N ALA A 40 29.88 2.38 7.26
CA ALA A 40 28.80 1.53 7.70
C ALA A 40 28.39 1.92 9.13
N ALA A 41 27.18 2.46 9.27
CA ALA A 41 26.62 2.74 10.57
C ALA A 41 26.54 1.42 11.35
N THR A 42 27.19 1.37 12.50
CA THR A 42 27.06 0.26 13.45
C THR A 42 25.58 0.08 13.77
N PRO A 43 24.99 -1.13 13.63
CA PRO A 43 23.58 -1.34 13.92
C PRO A 43 23.35 -1.08 15.41
N GLY A 44 22.80 0.08 15.73
CA GLY A 44 22.33 0.37 17.07
C GLY A 44 21.26 -0.66 17.46
N ARG A 45 21.36 -1.17 18.67
CA ARG A 45 20.33 -1.99 19.32
C ARG A 45 18.94 -1.43 18.98
N VAL A 46 18.07 -2.22 18.35
CA VAL A 46 16.67 -1.84 18.13
C VAL A 46 16.06 -1.57 19.50
N GLN A 47 16.05 -0.32 19.92
CA GLN A 47 15.25 0.09 21.07
C GLN A 47 13.80 0.08 20.63
N THR A 48 13.03 -0.84 21.16
CA THR A 48 11.58 -0.90 21.03
C THR A 48 10.99 0.32 21.73
N GLY A 49 10.78 1.41 20.98
CA GLY A 49 10.09 2.58 21.49
C GLY A 49 8.60 2.28 21.57
N LEU A 50 8.04 2.49 22.72
CA LEU A 50 6.62 2.33 23.01
C LEU A 50 6.00 3.72 22.96
N GLY A 51 5.05 3.93 22.03
CA GLY A 51 4.17 5.11 22.04
C GLY A 51 3.27 5.11 23.27
N ASN A 52 2.34 6.05 23.34
CA ASN A 52 1.33 6.10 24.42
C ASN A 52 0.32 4.95 24.30
N TYR A 53 0.82 3.75 24.31
CA TYR A 53 0.03 2.57 24.41
C TYR A 53 -0.54 2.49 25.84
N ALA A 54 -1.86 2.58 25.97
CA ALA A 54 -2.54 2.49 27.25
C ALA A 54 -2.58 1.06 27.84
N GLY A 55 -2.12 0.08 27.03
CA GLY A 55 -1.98 -1.31 27.48
C GLY A 55 -0.62 -1.59 28.13
N PRO A 56 -0.38 -2.84 28.59
CA PRO A 56 0.90 -3.24 29.13
C PRO A 56 2.03 -3.06 28.11
N ILE A 57 3.13 -2.44 28.52
CA ILE A 57 4.33 -2.20 27.68
C ILE A 57 4.82 -3.50 27.00
N ALA A 58 4.74 -4.62 27.70
CA ALA A 58 5.07 -5.93 27.17
C ALA A 58 4.30 -6.30 25.89
N ASP A 59 3.05 -5.88 25.75
CA ASP A 59 2.21 -6.19 24.59
C ASP A 59 2.68 -5.51 23.32
N ALA A 60 3.05 -4.22 23.37
CA ALA A 60 3.52 -3.51 22.18
C ALA A 60 4.89 -4.02 21.68
N VAL A 61 5.69 -4.67 22.53
CA VAL A 61 6.93 -5.35 22.13
C VAL A 61 6.62 -6.66 21.40
N THR A 62 5.63 -7.41 21.85
CA THR A 62 5.34 -8.77 21.41
C THR A 62 4.20 -8.87 20.39
N TYR A 63 3.39 -7.81 20.25
CA TYR A 63 2.20 -7.76 19.40
C TYR A 63 2.21 -6.51 18.48
N PRO A 64 2.82 -6.58 17.28
CA PRO A 64 3.00 -5.45 16.37
C PRO A 64 1.74 -4.67 15.98
N PRO A 65 0.53 -5.28 15.84
CA PRO A 65 -0.65 -4.53 15.40
C PRO A 65 -1.06 -3.34 16.28
N VAL A 66 -0.72 -3.34 17.58
CA VAL A 66 -1.03 -2.23 18.51
C VAL A 66 0.00 -1.10 18.50
N ARG A 67 1.03 -1.19 17.67
CA ARG A 67 2.03 -0.14 17.57
C ARG A 67 1.49 1.05 16.82
N GLU A 68 1.65 2.23 17.40
CA GLU A 68 1.31 3.51 16.80
C GLU A 68 2.54 4.19 16.16
N GLY A 69 2.34 5.35 15.55
CA GLY A 69 3.39 6.11 14.89
C GLY A 69 3.71 5.60 13.48
N MET A 70 4.98 5.56 13.10
CA MET A 70 5.39 5.16 11.77
C MET A 70 5.44 3.64 11.64
N ARG A 71 4.63 3.08 10.74
CA ARG A 71 4.57 1.65 10.41
C ARG A 71 4.82 1.41 8.92
N GLY A 72 4.67 0.17 8.45
CA GLY A 72 5.04 -0.23 7.09
C GLY A 72 6.56 -0.22 6.94
N ALA A 73 7.11 0.58 6.04
CA ALA A 73 8.55 0.77 5.92
C ALA A 73 9.09 1.56 7.13
N HIS A 74 9.20 0.89 8.27
CA HIS A 74 9.75 1.41 9.52
C HIS A 74 11.29 1.31 9.53
N PRO A 75 11.99 2.07 10.38
CA PRO A 75 13.43 1.92 10.55
C PRO A 75 13.81 0.47 10.91
N GLY A 76 14.85 -0.05 10.27
CA GLY A 76 15.32 -1.44 10.40
C GLY A 76 14.70 -2.41 9.39
N ALA A 77 13.64 -2.02 8.66
CA ALA A 77 12.95 -2.91 7.72
C ALA A 77 13.51 -2.88 6.29
N PHE A 78 14.30 -1.87 5.90
CA PHE A 78 14.73 -1.69 4.50
C PHE A 78 16.21 -1.35 4.32
N GLU A 79 16.90 -0.88 5.34
CA GLU A 79 18.26 -0.31 5.23
C GLU A 79 19.27 -1.35 4.71
N ALA A 80 19.19 -2.60 5.16
CA ALA A 80 20.08 -3.64 4.65
C ALA A 80 19.84 -3.94 3.18
N ALA A 81 18.58 -4.05 2.74
CA ALA A 81 18.27 -4.27 1.32
C ALA A 81 18.72 -3.08 0.45
N HIS A 82 18.47 -1.84 0.88
CA HIS A 82 18.96 -0.64 0.19
C HIS A 82 20.48 -0.57 0.19
N GLY A 83 21.14 -0.89 1.30
CA GLY A 83 22.60 -0.98 1.36
C GLY A 83 23.13 -1.99 0.35
N ARG A 84 22.47 -3.15 0.17
CA ARG A 84 22.85 -4.14 -0.84
C ARG A 84 22.78 -3.57 -2.26
N ARG A 85 21.71 -2.84 -2.58
CA ARG A 85 21.56 -2.12 -3.85
C ARG A 85 22.70 -1.12 -4.06
N ASP A 86 23.09 -0.42 -3.00
CA ASP A 86 24.07 0.66 -3.05
C ASP A 86 25.52 0.15 -2.89
N GLY A 87 25.74 -1.18 -2.95
CA GLY A 87 27.07 -1.80 -2.93
C GLY A 87 27.66 -2.02 -1.54
N ALA A 88 26.87 -1.90 -0.47
CA ALA A 88 27.35 -2.19 0.88
C ALA A 88 27.83 -3.65 1.02
N ALA A 89 28.95 -3.83 1.69
CA ALA A 89 29.45 -5.14 2.10
C ALA A 89 28.78 -5.60 3.39
N TYR A 90 28.49 -6.89 3.47
CA TYR A 90 27.94 -7.52 4.67
C TYR A 90 28.97 -8.50 5.27
N PRO A 91 28.89 -8.78 6.57
CA PRO A 91 29.71 -9.82 7.19
C PRO A 91 29.48 -11.18 6.49
N ALA A 92 30.49 -12.03 6.50
CA ALA A 92 30.34 -13.40 6.04
C ALA A 92 29.18 -14.08 6.78
N PRO A 93 28.28 -14.77 6.07
CA PRO A 93 27.10 -15.35 6.70
C PRO A 93 27.47 -16.52 7.59
N VAL A 94 26.88 -16.59 8.77
CA VAL A 94 26.99 -17.74 9.67
C VAL A 94 25.96 -18.77 9.25
N HIS A 95 26.40 -19.99 8.97
CA HIS A 95 25.51 -21.10 8.68
C HIS A 95 24.70 -21.47 9.92
N THR A 96 23.37 -21.46 9.79
CA THR A 96 22.47 -21.83 10.91
C THR A 96 22.34 -23.35 11.08
N GLY A 97 22.77 -24.15 10.08
CA GLY A 97 22.50 -25.57 10.01
C GLY A 97 21.07 -25.93 9.59
N GLU A 98 20.23 -24.92 9.31
CA GLU A 98 18.85 -25.13 8.88
C GLU A 98 18.78 -25.34 7.37
N THR A 99 18.05 -26.40 6.95
CA THR A 99 17.74 -26.71 5.55
C THR A 99 16.23 -26.83 5.39
N TYR A 100 15.69 -26.28 4.31
CA TYR A 100 14.27 -26.25 4.01
C TYR A 100 13.97 -26.82 2.61
N ASP A 101 12.78 -27.35 2.42
CA ASP A 101 12.30 -27.71 1.08
C ASP A 101 11.96 -26.46 0.28
N LEU A 102 11.43 -25.43 0.97
CA LEU A 102 11.16 -24.10 0.40
C LEU A 102 11.57 -22.99 1.36
N VAL A 103 12.29 -21.99 0.85
CA VAL A 103 12.41 -20.67 1.50
C VAL A 103 11.65 -19.64 0.67
N VAL A 104 10.75 -18.90 1.32
CA VAL A 104 10.00 -17.79 0.72
C VAL A 104 10.59 -16.49 1.22
N VAL A 105 10.96 -15.59 0.32
CA VAL A 105 11.52 -14.27 0.62
C VAL A 105 10.43 -13.22 0.46
N GLY A 106 9.82 -12.82 1.57
CA GLY A 106 8.70 -11.91 1.67
C GLY A 106 7.44 -12.59 2.22
N GLY A 107 6.97 -12.13 3.36
CA GLY A 107 5.76 -12.62 4.06
C GLY A 107 4.50 -11.82 3.73
N GLY A 108 4.41 -11.22 2.52
CA GLY A 108 3.20 -10.62 1.98
C GLY A 108 2.16 -11.67 1.56
N LEU A 109 0.99 -11.24 1.05
CA LEU A 109 -0.08 -12.16 0.63
C LEU A 109 0.42 -13.21 -0.35
N SER A 110 1.23 -12.81 -1.34
CA SER A 110 1.78 -13.75 -2.33
C SER A 110 2.73 -14.77 -1.68
N GLY A 111 3.63 -14.33 -0.81
CA GLY A 111 4.57 -15.25 -0.15
C GLY A 111 3.90 -16.20 0.82
N LEU A 112 2.91 -15.73 1.59
CA LEU A 112 2.12 -16.60 2.48
C LEU A 112 1.28 -17.60 1.68
N ALA A 113 0.64 -17.16 0.59
CA ALA A 113 -0.11 -18.06 -0.30
C ALA A 113 0.81 -19.10 -0.93
N ALA A 114 2.00 -18.72 -1.40
CA ALA A 114 2.98 -19.64 -1.95
C ALA A 114 3.42 -20.71 -0.92
N ALA A 115 3.64 -20.33 0.31
CA ALA A 115 3.94 -21.27 1.39
C ALA A 115 2.78 -22.24 1.65
N CYS A 116 1.53 -21.77 1.64
CA CYS A 116 0.33 -22.61 1.77
C CYS A 116 0.21 -23.57 0.57
N PHE A 117 0.28 -23.05 -0.67
CA PHE A 117 0.21 -23.88 -1.88
C PHE A 117 1.31 -24.93 -1.91
N TYR A 118 2.54 -24.58 -1.54
CA TYR A 118 3.65 -25.53 -1.52
C TYR A 118 3.38 -26.69 -0.55
N ARG A 119 2.91 -26.41 0.66
CA ARG A 119 2.59 -27.46 1.64
C ARG A 119 1.38 -28.30 1.23
N ARG A 120 0.37 -27.69 0.62
CA ARG A 120 -0.77 -28.43 0.04
C ARG A 120 -0.32 -29.35 -1.07
N ARG A 121 0.64 -28.92 -1.90
CA ARG A 121 1.13 -29.67 -3.08
C ARG A 121 2.12 -30.78 -2.74
N PHE A 122 3.04 -30.52 -1.79
CA PHE A 122 4.16 -31.43 -1.47
C PHE A 122 4.00 -32.13 -0.12
N GLY A 123 2.95 -31.84 0.61
CA GLY A 123 2.59 -32.51 1.86
C GLY A 123 2.87 -31.67 3.11
N PRO A 124 2.20 -32.02 4.24
CA PRO A 124 2.26 -31.25 5.48
C PRO A 124 3.63 -31.31 6.18
N GLU A 125 4.48 -32.29 5.83
CA GLU A 125 5.84 -32.43 6.38
C GLU A 125 6.86 -31.59 5.63
N ALA A 126 6.49 -30.97 4.50
CA ALA A 126 7.37 -30.09 3.76
C ALA A 126 7.84 -28.93 4.65
N ARG A 127 9.16 -28.79 4.75
CA ARG A 127 9.80 -27.78 5.59
C ARG A 127 9.84 -26.44 4.87
N VAL A 128 9.10 -25.46 5.36
CA VAL A 128 8.97 -24.14 4.76
C VAL A 128 9.42 -23.06 5.73
N LEU A 129 10.26 -22.13 5.26
CA LEU A 129 10.62 -20.92 5.98
C LEU A 129 10.17 -19.69 5.18
N VAL A 130 9.36 -18.84 5.78
CA VAL A 130 9.06 -17.48 5.26
C VAL A 130 9.95 -16.48 5.99
N LEU A 131 10.73 -15.68 5.24
CA LEU A 131 11.54 -14.59 5.76
C LEU A 131 10.86 -13.26 5.42
N ASP A 132 10.56 -12.44 6.41
CA ASP A 132 10.02 -11.09 6.19
C ASP A 132 10.91 -10.03 6.83
N ASN A 133 11.09 -8.92 6.13
CA ASN A 133 11.90 -7.81 6.58
C ASN A 133 11.21 -6.89 7.62
N HIS A 134 9.89 -6.96 7.71
CA HIS A 134 9.11 -6.17 8.67
C HIS A 134 8.99 -6.87 10.03
N ASP A 135 8.52 -6.11 11.00
CA ASP A 135 8.17 -6.59 12.34
C ASP A 135 6.86 -7.40 12.39
N ASP A 136 6.16 -7.47 11.27
CA ASP A 136 4.86 -8.11 11.10
C ASP A 136 4.74 -8.68 9.69
N PHE A 137 3.96 -9.73 9.51
CA PHE A 137 3.65 -10.35 8.23
C PHE A 137 2.55 -9.59 7.47
N GLY A 138 2.17 -10.08 6.28
CA GLY A 138 1.10 -9.55 5.43
C GLY A 138 1.58 -8.56 4.37
N GLY A 139 2.84 -8.09 4.42
CA GLY A 139 3.34 -7.08 3.47
C GLY A 139 2.51 -5.81 3.56
N HIS A 140 1.85 -5.40 2.44
CA HIS A 140 0.92 -4.26 2.42
C HIS A 140 -0.42 -4.55 3.11
N ALA A 141 -0.79 -5.80 3.33
CA ALA A 141 -1.96 -6.19 4.11
C ALA A 141 -1.63 -6.12 5.61
N LYS A 142 -1.50 -4.91 6.13
CA LYS A 142 -1.15 -4.62 7.54
C LYS A 142 -2.39 -4.37 8.35
N ARG A 143 -2.39 -4.90 9.57
CA ARG A 143 -3.42 -4.66 10.58
C ARG A 143 -2.95 -3.61 11.56
N ASN A 144 -3.78 -2.60 11.80
CA ASN A 144 -3.61 -1.65 12.90
C ASN A 144 -4.70 -1.91 13.96
N GLU A 145 -4.32 -1.87 15.23
CA GLU A 145 -5.24 -1.99 16.34
C GLU A 145 -5.03 -0.83 17.32
N PHE A 146 -6.13 -0.23 17.71
CA PHE A 146 -6.17 0.74 18.81
C PHE A 146 -6.95 0.15 19.97
N VAL A 147 -6.54 0.44 21.19
CA VAL A 147 -7.25 0.02 22.39
C VAL A 147 -7.80 1.25 23.11
N SER A 148 -9.11 1.31 23.28
CA SER A 148 -9.79 2.38 24.01
C SER A 148 -10.93 1.81 24.83
N ASP A 149 -10.99 2.18 26.10
CA ASP A 149 -12.06 1.77 27.05
C ASP A 149 -12.31 0.26 27.07
N GLY A 150 -11.23 -0.53 27.01
CA GLY A 150 -11.29 -1.99 27.00
C GLY A 150 -11.73 -2.61 25.67
N ARG A 151 -11.99 -1.80 24.63
CA ARG A 151 -12.36 -2.26 23.28
C ARG A 151 -11.15 -2.21 22.36
N THR A 152 -11.02 -3.21 21.50
CA THR A 152 -10.07 -3.20 20.39
C THR A 152 -10.78 -2.68 19.15
N LEU A 153 -10.26 -1.59 18.60
CA LEU A 153 -10.70 -1.01 17.34
C LEU A 153 -9.64 -1.34 16.29
N MET A 154 -10.04 -2.10 15.27
CA MET A 154 -9.12 -2.54 14.23
C MET A 154 -9.39 -1.81 12.92
N THR A 155 -8.35 -1.63 12.13
CA THR A 155 -8.44 -1.01 10.82
C THR A 155 -7.30 -1.49 9.92
N THR A 156 -7.43 -1.27 8.62
CA THR A 156 -6.38 -1.60 7.66
C THR A 156 -5.24 -0.58 7.69
N GLY A 157 -4.03 -1.07 7.49
CA GLY A 157 -2.85 -0.23 7.28
C GLY A 157 -2.34 -0.25 5.84
N GLY A 158 -3.11 -0.80 4.90
CA GLY A 158 -2.67 -0.89 3.50
C GLY A 158 -3.71 -1.52 2.59
N SER A 159 -3.47 -2.73 2.11
CA SER A 159 -4.39 -3.45 1.24
C SER A 159 -5.70 -3.76 1.95
N ALA A 160 -6.82 -3.19 1.46
CA ALA A 160 -8.10 -3.20 2.15
C ALA A 160 -9.14 -4.14 1.51
N TYR A 161 -9.26 -4.12 0.18
CA TYR A 161 -10.40 -4.71 -0.53
C TYR A 161 -10.04 -5.95 -1.32
N PHE A 162 -10.99 -6.86 -1.44
CA PHE A 162 -11.12 -7.79 -2.54
C PHE A 162 -11.87 -7.07 -3.66
N VAL A 163 -11.13 -6.61 -4.65
CA VAL A 163 -11.72 -5.87 -5.76
C VAL A 163 -12.38 -6.85 -6.72
N ALA A 164 -13.66 -6.67 -6.99
CA ALA A 164 -14.48 -7.47 -7.91
C ALA A 164 -14.23 -9.00 -7.77
N PRO A 165 -14.44 -9.62 -6.58
CA PRO A 165 -14.06 -11.01 -6.34
C PRO A 165 -14.80 -12.01 -7.24
N ASP A 166 -15.95 -11.66 -7.79
CA ASP A 166 -16.67 -12.49 -8.75
C ASP A 166 -15.90 -12.71 -10.06
N GLN A 167 -14.98 -11.79 -10.40
CA GLN A 167 -14.14 -11.86 -11.60
C GLN A 167 -12.78 -12.56 -11.37
N TRP A 168 -12.52 -13.02 -10.15
CA TRP A 168 -11.27 -13.72 -9.84
C TRP A 168 -11.20 -15.07 -10.53
N THR A 169 -9.97 -15.58 -10.69
CA THR A 169 -9.77 -16.96 -11.11
C THR A 169 -10.40 -17.94 -10.12
N GLU A 170 -10.87 -19.07 -10.59
CA GLU A 170 -11.41 -20.11 -9.69
C GLU A 170 -10.36 -20.55 -8.67
N GLN A 171 -9.09 -20.62 -9.08
CA GLN A 171 -7.98 -20.95 -8.19
C GLN A 171 -7.88 -19.98 -6.99
N ALA A 172 -7.95 -18.67 -7.24
CA ALA A 172 -7.91 -17.67 -6.18
C ALA A 172 -9.16 -17.72 -5.29
N LYS A 173 -10.36 -17.89 -5.89
CA LYS A 173 -11.63 -18.03 -5.16
C LYS A 173 -11.63 -19.25 -4.23
N GLU A 174 -11.28 -20.41 -4.76
CA GLU A 174 -11.24 -21.66 -3.98
C GLU A 174 -10.23 -21.59 -2.85
N PHE A 175 -9.06 -21.01 -3.13
CA PHE A 175 -8.02 -20.83 -2.10
C PHE A 175 -8.54 -19.98 -0.94
N VAL A 176 -9.10 -18.81 -1.21
CA VAL A 176 -9.59 -17.88 -0.20
C VAL A 176 -10.74 -18.48 0.60
N LYS A 177 -11.71 -19.12 -0.09
CA LYS A 177 -12.82 -19.85 0.57
C LYS A 177 -12.32 -20.98 1.47
N SER A 178 -11.34 -21.74 1.02
CA SER A 178 -10.78 -22.86 1.80
C SER A 178 -10.09 -22.43 3.11
N LEU A 179 -9.65 -21.18 3.17
CA LEU A 179 -9.10 -20.59 4.39
C LEU A 179 -10.17 -20.13 5.38
N GLY A 180 -11.44 -20.09 4.98
CA GLY A 180 -12.55 -19.60 5.79
C GLY A 180 -12.90 -18.12 5.54
N ALA A 181 -12.44 -17.54 4.43
CA ALA A 181 -12.82 -16.20 3.99
C ALA A 181 -13.87 -16.30 2.88
N ASP A 182 -15.11 -16.63 3.25
CA ASP A 182 -16.21 -16.66 2.29
C ASP A 182 -16.72 -15.23 2.04
N PHE A 183 -16.52 -14.75 0.80
CA PHE A 183 -16.96 -13.45 0.32
C PHE A 183 -18.27 -13.54 -0.49
N THR A 184 -18.88 -14.71 -0.63
CA THR A 184 -20.17 -14.88 -1.32
C THR A 184 -21.35 -14.47 -0.46
N VAL A 185 -21.15 -14.35 0.85
CA VAL A 185 -22.14 -13.80 1.75
C VAL A 185 -22.20 -12.29 1.52
N LYS A 186 -23.12 -11.86 0.68
CA LYS A 186 -23.42 -10.44 0.47
C LYS A 186 -23.76 -9.85 1.83
N ARG A 187 -22.91 -8.99 2.32
CA ARG A 187 -23.18 -8.17 3.47
C ARG A 187 -23.89 -6.92 2.95
N GLU A 188 -25.08 -6.62 3.44
CA GLU A 188 -25.62 -5.29 3.33
C GLU A 188 -24.66 -4.35 4.08
N GLU A 189 -23.80 -3.66 3.37
CA GLU A 189 -23.04 -2.53 3.91
C GLU A 189 -24.03 -1.40 4.22
N THR A 190 -24.78 -1.56 5.30
CA THR A 190 -25.55 -0.46 5.83
C THR A 190 -24.57 0.56 6.37
N ASN A 191 -24.44 1.69 5.66
CA ASN A 191 -23.71 2.83 6.18
C ASN A 191 -24.45 3.37 7.43
N PRO A 192 -24.01 3.05 8.65
CA PRO A 192 -24.74 3.37 9.87
C PRO A 192 -24.85 4.89 10.07
N PHE A 193 -23.92 5.66 9.50
CA PHE A 193 -23.92 7.12 9.55
C PHE A 193 -25.04 7.73 8.68
N ALA A 194 -25.40 7.06 7.59
CA ALA A 194 -26.50 7.50 6.73
C ALA A 194 -27.86 7.51 7.46
N ALA A 195 -28.10 6.51 8.33
CA ALA A 195 -29.29 6.46 9.17
C ALA A 195 -29.33 7.63 10.19
N LEU A 196 -28.20 8.18 10.56
CA LEU A 196 -28.06 9.36 11.43
C LEU A 196 -28.15 10.69 10.67
N GLY A 197 -28.45 10.67 9.37
CA GLY A 197 -28.52 11.85 8.52
C GLY A 197 -27.17 12.43 8.13
N MET A 198 -26.08 11.69 8.38
CA MET A 198 -24.74 12.14 8.00
C MET A 198 -24.45 11.80 6.53
N ARG A 199 -23.77 12.69 5.84
CA ARG A 199 -23.48 12.60 4.40
C ARG A 199 -22.04 13.06 4.16
N PRO A 200 -21.45 12.79 2.97
CA PRO A 200 -20.20 13.43 2.57
C PRO A 200 -20.29 14.95 2.60
N ALA A 201 -19.19 15.59 2.91
CA ALA A 201 -19.04 17.04 2.92
C ALA A 201 -17.69 17.44 2.31
N THR A 202 -17.56 18.68 1.85
CA THR A 202 -16.31 19.23 1.35
C THR A 202 -15.87 20.41 2.22
N PHE A 203 -14.63 20.39 2.68
CA PHE A 203 -14.01 21.50 3.40
C PHE A 203 -13.02 22.24 2.50
N LEU A 204 -13.26 23.52 2.23
CA LEU A 204 -12.38 24.36 1.44
C LEU A 204 -11.39 25.08 2.35
N SER A 205 -10.19 24.52 2.51
CA SER A 205 -9.17 25.08 3.39
C SER A 205 -8.68 26.46 2.95
N ARG A 206 -8.52 27.38 3.90
CA ARG A 206 -7.91 28.69 3.64
C ARG A 206 -6.46 28.57 3.18
N ALA A 207 -5.72 27.60 3.68
CA ALA A 207 -4.35 27.34 3.27
C ALA A 207 -4.24 26.94 1.79
N SER A 208 -5.31 26.37 1.21
CA SER A 208 -5.41 25.99 -0.20
C SER A 208 -6.10 27.06 -1.07
N GLY A 209 -6.45 28.22 -0.49
CA GLY A 209 -7.15 29.30 -1.22
C GLY A 209 -8.68 29.23 -1.13
N GLY A 210 -9.24 28.36 -0.28
CA GLY A 210 -10.65 28.33 0.06
C GLY A 210 -11.03 29.32 1.18
N ASP A 211 -12.26 29.25 1.65
CA ASP A 211 -12.81 30.17 2.66
C ASP A 211 -12.79 29.65 4.10
N GLY A 212 -12.35 28.42 4.30
CA GLY A 212 -12.35 27.77 5.61
C GLY A 212 -13.73 27.29 6.04
N ARG A 213 -14.63 26.99 5.11
CA ARG A 213 -15.98 26.49 5.37
C ARG A 213 -16.14 25.03 4.98
N LEU A 214 -16.99 24.34 5.72
CA LEU A 214 -17.51 23.04 5.39
C LEU A 214 -18.80 23.19 4.58
N TYR A 215 -18.85 22.54 3.43
CA TYR A 215 -20.02 22.48 2.54
C TYR A 215 -20.65 21.09 2.69
N PRO A 216 -21.80 20.98 3.37
CA PRO A 216 -22.45 19.69 3.59
C PRO A 216 -23.08 19.15 2.32
N HIS A 217 -23.23 17.83 2.25
CA HIS A 217 -23.83 17.10 1.14
C HIS A 217 -23.10 17.28 -0.21
N VAL A 218 -21.82 17.57 -0.18
CA VAL A 218 -20.97 17.71 -1.37
C VAL A 218 -19.80 16.75 -1.30
N HIS A 219 -19.66 15.94 -2.33
CA HIS A 219 -18.49 15.12 -2.57
C HIS A 219 -17.61 15.76 -3.63
N PHE A 220 -16.39 16.13 -3.32
CA PHE A 220 -15.53 16.90 -4.24
C PHE A 220 -15.08 16.09 -5.46
N THR A 221 -15.09 14.77 -5.39
CA THR A 221 -14.82 13.91 -6.56
C THR A 221 -15.93 13.93 -7.60
N ALA A 222 -17.12 14.42 -7.22
CA ALA A 222 -18.26 14.65 -8.12
C ALA A 222 -18.99 15.94 -7.70
N PRO A 223 -18.36 17.13 -7.80
CA PRO A 223 -18.92 18.39 -7.32
C PRO A 223 -20.16 18.74 -8.14
N THR A 224 -21.26 19.13 -7.46
CA THR A 224 -22.48 19.50 -8.16
C THR A 224 -22.35 20.88 -8.83
N PRO A 225 -23.11 21.15 -9.91
CA PRO A 225 -23.15 22.50 -10.52
C PRO A 225 -23.53 23.61 -9.53
N GLU A 226 -24.45 23.33 -8.60
CA GLU A 226 -24.85 24.27 -7.54
C GLU A 226 -23.70 24.60 -6.61
N PHE A 227 -22.95 23.58 -6.18
CA PHE A 227 -21.75 23.80 -5.36
C PHE A 227 -20.74 24.67 -6.12
N LEU A 228 -20.44 24.35 -7.37
CA LEU A 228 -19.47 25.11 -8.17
C LEU A 228 -19.91 26.58 -8.42
N LYS A 229 -21.22 26.86 -8.42
CA LYS A 229 -21.73 28.25 -8.49
C LYS A 229 -21.52 29.02 -7.19
N THR A 230 -21.67 28.35 -6.04
CA THR A 230 -21.74 28.98 -4.71
C THR A 230 -20.45 28.87 -3.90
N ALA A 231 -19.59 27.91 -4.21
CA ALA A 231 -18.30 27.70 -3.52
C ALA A 231 -17.43 28.95 -3.61
N ASN A 232 -16.87 29.35 -2.49
CA ASN A 232 -15.96 30.50 -2.44
C ASN A 232 -14.55 30.11 -2.88
N LEU A 233 -14.42 29.79 -4.16
CA LEU A 233 -13.19 29.53 -4.88
C LEU A 233 -12.98 30.63 -5.94
N PRO A 234 -11.74 30.87 -6.39
CA PRO A 234 -11.49 31.77 -7.51
C PRO A 234 -12.39 31.45 -8.70
N LEU A 235 -12.93 32.47 -9.35
CA LEU A 235 -13.88 32.29 -10.45
C LEU A 235 -13.35 31.37 -11.54
N ARG A 236 -12.07 31.53 -11.90
CA ARG A 236 -11.44 30.69 -12.90
C ARG A 236 -11.41 29.22 -12.48
N VAL A 237 -11.06 28.91 -11.23
CA VAL A 237 -11.06 27.53 -10.70
C VAL A 237 -12.46 26.92 -10.80
N ARG A 238 -13.49 27.66 -10.42
CA ARG A 238 -14.89 27.18 -10.52
C ARG A 238 -15.30 26.86 -11.95
N GLN A 239 -14.94 27.75 -12.89
CA GLN A 239 -15.22 27.55 -14.33
C GLN A 239 -14.50 26.32 -14.87
N ASP A 240 -13.22 26.14 -14.51
CA ASP A 240 -12.43 25.00 -14.95
C ASP A 240 -12.96 23.67 -14.37
N LEU A 241 -13.30 23.64 -13.08
CA LEU A 241 -13.93 22.47 -12.46
C LEU A 241 -15.28 22.14 -13.13
N ALA A 242 -16.11 23.17 -13.43
CA ALA A 242 -17.35 22.95 -14.15
C ALA A 242 -17.11 22.38 -15.56
N ALA A 243 -16.12 22.88 -16.28
CA ALA A 243 -15.78 22.37 -17.61
C ALA A 243 -15.28 20.92 -17.55
N VAL A 244 -14.47 20.56 -16.55
CA VAL A 244 -13.89 19.24 -16.40
C VAL A 244 -14.93 18.20 -15.94
N TYR A 245 -15.78 18.54 -14.96
CA TYR A 245 -16.74 17.58 -14.39
C TYR A 245 -18.09 17.55 -15.15
N HIS A 246 -18.51 18.66 -15.73
CA HIS A 246 -19.83 18.81 -16.36
C HIS A 246 -19.78 19.26 -17.82
N GLY A 247 -18.58 19.38 -18.40
CA GLY A 247 -18.43 19.76 -19.80
C GLY A 247 -19.06 18.74 -20.74
N THR A 248 -19.78 19.23 -21.74
CA THR A 248 -20.45 18.42 -22.78
C THR A 248 -19.78 18.60 -24.14
N VAL A 249 -18.56 19.11 -24.18
CA VAL A 249 -17.81 19.40 -25.40
C VAL A 249 -16.85 18.25 -25.71
N ASP A 250 -16.84 17.79 -26.96
CA ASP A 250 -15.73 16.96 -27.44
C ASP A 250 -14.53 17.85 -27.74
N TYR A 251 -13.61 17.90 -26.79
CA TYR A 251 -12.39 18.72 -26.90
C TYR A 251 -11.43 18.27 -28.01
N MET A 252 -11.69 17.11 -28.64
CA MET A 252 -10.94 16.59 -29.78
C MET A 252 -11.80 16.46 -31.04
N ALA A 253 -12.88 17.25 -31.13
CA ALA A 253 -13.77 17.27 -32.28
C ALA A 253 -12.97 17.49 -33.60
N GLY A 254 -13.40 16.79 -34.66
CA GLY A 254 -12.72 16.82 -35.94
C GLY A 254 -11.56 15.82 -36.11
N MET A 255 -11.13 15.14 -35.05
CA MET A 255 -10.18 14.04 -35.13
C MET A 255 -10.92 12.70 -35.31
N ALA A 256 -10.40 11.84 -36.19
CA ALA A 256 -10.88 10.46 -36.29
C ALA A 256 -10.59 9.67 -34.99
N THR A 257 -11.39 8.65 -34.66
CA THR A 257 -11.25 7.85 -33.44
C THR A 257 -9.84 7.31 -33.24
N ALA A 258 -9.21 6.75 -34.26
CA ALA A 258 -7.84 6.25 -34.18
C ALA A 258 -6.82 7.36 -33.87
N GLN A 259 -7.02 8.57 -34.40
CA GLN A 259 -6.17 9.72 -34.12
C GLN A 259 -6.36 10.21 -32.68
N LYS A 260 -7.59 10.24 -32.16
CA LYS A 260 -7.86 10.55 -30.76
C LYS A 260 -7.13 9.58 -29.82
N ILE A 261 -7.26 8.27 -30.07
CA ILE A 261 -6.60 7.23 -29.27
C ILE A 261 -5.08 7.42 -29.28
N ALA A 262 -4.47 7.51 -30.47
CA ALA A 262 -3.03 7.70 -30.62
C ALA A 262 -2.54 8.97 -29.91
N ARG A 263 -3.32 10.07 -30.02
CA ARG A 263 -2.97 11.31 -29.33
C ARG A 263 -3.07 11.19 -27.83
N LEU A 264 -4.14 10.61 -27.30
CA LEU A 264 -4.32 10.39 -25.85
C LEU A 264 -3.25 9.47 -25.26
N GLN A 265 -2.77 8.49 -26.02
CA GLN A 265 -1.66 7.62 -25.62
C GLN A 265 -0.31 8.34 -25.56
N SER A 266 -0.14 9.41 -26.33
CA SER A 266 1.14 10.14 -26.50
C SER A 266 1.27 11.39 -25.64
N ILE A 267 0.23 11.80 -24.92
CA ILE A 267 0.24 13.00 -24.05
C ILE A 267 -0.12 12.64 -22.63
N THR A 268 0.36 13.47 -21.68
CA THR A 268 -0.03 13.34 -20.29
C THR A 268 -1.45 13.84 -20.06
N TYR A 269 -2.10 13.38 -18.98
CA TYR A 269 -3.40 13.92 -18.56
C TYR A 269 -3.31 15.43 -18.26
N ARG A 270 -2.18 15.89 -17.70
CA ARG A 270 -1.93 17.32 -17.51
C ARG A 270 -1.95 18.10 -18.83
N GLN A 271 -1.25 17.59 -19.86
CA GLN A 271 -1.27 18.21 -21.20
C GLN A 271 -2.67 18.21 -21.80
N TYR A 272 -3.43 17.12 -21.65
CA TYR A 272 -4.81 17.10 -22.12
C TYR A 272 -5.68 18.18 -21.45
N LEU A 273 -5.57 18.33 -20.12
CA LEU A 273 -6.30 19.36 -19.38
C LEU A 273 -5.91 20.78 -19.83
N LEU A 274 -4.63 21.06 -20.01
CA LEU A 274 -4.13 22.38 -20.39
C LEU A 274 -4.39 22.70 -21.86
N ASP A 275 -4.09 21.76 -22.77
CA ASP A 275 -4.04 22.03 -24.21
C ASP A 275 -5.38 21.83 -24.91
N TYR A 276 -6.23 20.92 -24.41
CA TYR A 276 -7.52 20.61 -25.00
C TYR A 276 -8.69 21.17 -24.20
N VAL A 277 -8.78 20.86 -22.91
CA VAL A 277 -9.85 21.38 -22.03
C VAL A 277 -9.66 22.85 -21.72
N LYS A 278 -8.41 23.37 -21.81
CA LYS A 278 -8.03 24.77 -21.54
C LYS A 278 -8.17 25.15 -20.06
N VAL A 279 -7.92 24.19 -19.17
CA VAL A 279 -7.83 24.43 -17.72
C VAL A 279 -6.63 25.34 -17.43
N ALA A 280 -6.81 26.33 -16.55
CA ALA A 280 -5.73 27.18 -16.11
C ALA A 280 -4.77 26.44 -15.15
N PRO A 281 -3.47 26.73 -15.17
CA PRO A 281 -2.49 26.06 -14.32
C PRO A 281 -2.83 26.11 -12.82
N GLU A 282 -3.39 27.21 -12.34
CA GLU A 282 -3.81 27.40 -10.95
C GLU A 282 -4.99 26.52 -10.53
N SER A 283 -5.71 25.93 -11.48
CA SER A 283 -6.81 25.01 -11.22
C SER A 283 -6.35 23.55 -11.08
N LEU A 284 -5.14 23.22 -11.54
CA LEU A 284 -4.63 21.84 -11.51
C LEU A 284 -4.53 21.23 -10.10
N PRO A 285 -4.14 21.96 -9.03
CA PRO A 285 -4.10 21.40 -7.68
C PRO A 285 -5.46 20.96 -7.14
N TRP A 286 -6.56 21.49 -7.71
CA TRP A 286 -7.93 21.13 -7.35
C TRP A 286 -8.44 19.89 -8.06
N LEU A 287 -7.70 19.39 -9.05
CA LEU A 287 -8.02 18.18 -9.79
C LEU A 287 -7.15 17.02 -9.32
N PRO A 288 -7.72 15.84 -9.12
CA PRO A 288 -6.95 14.67 -8.70
C PRO A 288 -5.99 14.21 -9.80
N GLY A 289 -4.95 13.49 -9.42
CA GLY A 289 -4.23 12.60 -10.32
C GLY A 289 -5.10 11.41 -10.73
N VAL A 290 -4.49 10.40 -11.34
CA VAL A 290 -5.22 9.24 -11.86
C VAL A 290 -4.71 7.98 -11.18
N TRP A 291 -5.56 7.31 -10.42
CA TRP A 291 -5.17 6.15 -9.63
C TRP A 291 -4.03 6.54 -8.67
N CYS A 292 -2.86 5.96 -8.79
CA CYS A 292 -1.68 6.33 -8.00
C CYS A 292 -0.65 7.16 -8.79
N LEU A 293 -1.03 7.70 -9.97
CA LEU A 293 -0.17 8.51 -10.83
C LEU A 293 -0.48 10.00 -10.70
N SER A 294 0.58 10.83 -10.82
CA SER A 294 0.41 12.26 -11.03
C SER A 294 -0.22 12.54 -12.41
N LYS A 295 -0.79 13.73 -12.56
CA LYS A 295 -1.28 14.21 -13.85
C LYS A 295 -0.18 14.26 -14.93
N THR A 296 1.10 14.33 -14.52
CA THR A 296 2.28 14.34 -15.41
C THR A 296 2.83 12.94 -15.71
N ALA A 297 2.44 11.90 -14.96
CA ALA A 297 2.84 10.51 -15.19
C ALA A 297 1.75 9.66 -15.82
N ALA A 298 0.48 10.03 -15.65
CA ALA A 298 -0.64 9.35 -16.31
C ALA A 298 -0.76 9.80 -17.76
N SER A 299 -0.82 8.85 -18.72
CA SER A 299 -1.26 9.19 -20.07
C SER A 299 -2.72 9.66 -20.05
N ALA A 300 -3.08 10.53 -20.98
CA ALA A 300 -4.49 10.93 -21.12
C ALA A 300 -5.38 9.73 -21.49
N TRP A 301 -4.82 8.72 -22.17
CA TRP A 301 -5.50 7.46 -22.46
C TRP A 301 -5.79 6.67 -21.17
N PHE A 302 -4.80 6.53 -20.28
CA PHE A 302 -5.00 5.88 -18.99
C PHE A 302 -6.01 6.64 -18.12
N ALA A 303 -5.94 7.99 -18.13
CA ALA A 303 -6.89 8.84 -17.44
C ALA A 303 -8.33 8.63 -17.96
N TYR A 304 -8.51 8.61 -19.28
CA TYR A 304 -9.79 8.31 -19.91
C TYR A 304 -10.32 6.94 -19.48
N PHE A 305 -9.44 5.95 -19.48
CA PHE A 305 -9.77 4.56 -19.14
C PHE A 305 -10.20 4.40 -17.67
N ARG A 306 -9.58 5.17 -16.79
CA ARG A 306 -9.84 5.19 -15.34
C ARG A 306 -10.93 6.19 -14.94
N TYR A 307 -11.77 6.59 -15.87
CA TYR A 307 -12.89 7.50 -15.61
C TYR A 307 -12.50 8.84 -14.98
N ALA A 308 -11.27 9.31 -15.21
CA ALA A 308 -10.88 10.64 -14.82
C ALA A 308 -11.77 11.69 -15.52
N PRO A 309 -12.07 12.82 -14.87
CA PRO A 309 -12.98 13.81 -15.45
C PRO A 309 -12.36 14.53 -16.66
N GLY A 310 -13.20 15.15 -17.50
CA GLY A 310 -12.80 15.91 -18.68
C GLY A 310 -12.97 15.19 -20.02
N PHE A 311 -13.54 13.99 -20.05
CA PHE A 311 -13.67 13.15 -21.25
C PHE A 311 -15.12 12.75 -21.61
N SER A 312 -16.11 13.43 -21.05
CA SER A 312 -17.52 12.99 -21.10
C SER A 312 -18.10 12.78 -22.49
N THR A 313 -17.59 13.48 -23.52
CA THR A 313 -18.13 13.46 -24.89
C THR A 313 -17.09 13.07 -25.94
N LEU A 314 -16.03 12.37 -25.54
CA LEU A 314 -14.93 12.02 -26.45
C LEU A 314 -15.34 11.14 -27.64
N GLY A 315 -16.43 10.36 -27.51
CA GLY A 315 -16.95 9.51 -28.58
C GLY A 315 -16.05 8.32 -28.94
N VAL A 316 -15.15 7.92 -28.04
CA VAL A 316 -14.28 6.75 -28.17
C VAL A 316 -14.87 5.65 -27.28
N ALA A 317 -14.99 4.42 -27.80
CA ALA A 317 -15.39 3.29 -26.97
C ALA A 317 -14.31 3.03 -25.91
N ARG A 318 -14.74 2.91 -24.65
CA ARG A 318 -13.88 2.35 -23.60
C ARG A 318 -13.91 0.84 -23.76
N ALA A 319 -12.78 0.21 -24.06
CA ALA A 319 -12.69 -1.22 -23.87
C ALA A 319 -12.93 -1.50 -22.38
N PRO A 320 -13.75 -2.50 -22.01
CA PRO A 320 -13.99 -2.79 -20.61
C PRO A 320 -12.66 -3.16 -19.97
N TYR A 321 -12.17 -2.32 -19.08
CA TYR A 321 -11.05 -2.68 -18.20
C TYR A 321 -11.51 -3.62 -17.08
N SER A 322 -12.76 -3.57 -16.82
CA SER A 322 -13.62 -4.51 -16.12
C SER A 322 -14.87 -4.53 -16.93
N PRO A 323 -15.51 -5.65 -17.23
CA PRO A 323 -16.89 -5.60 -17.67
C PRO A 323 -17.58 -4.65 -16.69
N GLU A 324 -18.42 -3.75 -17.20
CA GLU A 324 -19.39 -3.11 -16.35
C GLU A 324 -20.17 -4.27 -15.72
N ALA A 325 -19.69 -4.71 -14.54
CA ALA A 325 -20.60 -5.42 -13.69
C ALA A 325 -21.77 -4.44 -13.49
N PRO A 326 -23.01 -4.87 -13.67
CA PRO A 326 -24.14 -4.10 -13.22
C PRO A 326 -23.79 -3.58 -11.83
N GLU A 327 -24.10 -2.33 -11.52
CA GLU A 327 -23.74 -1.68 -10.25
C GLU A 327 -24.09 -2.54 -9.02
N ASP A 328 -24.92 -3.56 -9.20
CA ASP A 328 -25.39 -4.51 -8.19
C ASP A 328 -24.53 -5.79 -8.04
N GLU A 329 -23.60 -6.11 -8.95
CA GLU A 329 -22.95 -7.44 -8.97
C GLU A 329 -21.44 -7.43 -8.72
N ALA A 330 -20.73 -6.32 -8.81
CA ALA A 330 -19.29 -6.24 -8.58
C ALA A 330 -18.93 -5.44 -7.32
N ALA A 331 -19.65 -5.67 -6.22
CA ALA A 331 -19.32 -5.04 -4.96
C ALA A 331 -17.95 -5.52 -4.47
N ASP A 332 -17.06 -4.59 -4.21
CA ASP A 332 -15.81 -4.88 -3.51
C ASP A 332 -16.12 -5.48 -2.13
N PHE A 333 -15.38 -6.51 -1.75
CA PHE A 333 -15.54 -7.11 -0.43
C PHE A 333 -14.45 -6.59 0.53
N HIS A 334 -14.83 -6.27 1.75
CA HIS A 334 -13.94 -5.73 2.76
C HIS A 334 -14.07 -6.50 4.08
N MET A 335 -12.95 -7.00 4.60
CA MET A 335 -12.85 -7.52 5.96
C MET A 335 -12.47 -6.40 6.95
N PRO A 336 -12.77 -6.51 8.25
CA PRO A 336 -12.60 -5.42 9.23
C PRO A 336 -11.22 -4.78 9.25
N ALA A 337 -10.17 -5.58 9.19
CA ALA A 337 -8.81 -5.07 9.08
C ALA A 337 -8.24 -5.23 7.66
N GLY A 338 -9.12 -5.23 6.66
CA GLY A 338 -8.77 -5.42 5.26
C GLY A 338 -8.14 -6.78 4.99
N ASN A 339 -7.31 -6.85 3.96
CA ASN A 339 -6.68 -8.11 3.54
C ASN A 339 -5.68 -8.68 4.57
N SER A 340 -5.40 -7.98 5.67
CA SER A 340 -4.62 -8.53 6.77
C SER A 340 -5.34 -9.70 7.47
N ASP A 341 -6.67 -9.73 7.43
CA ASP A 341 -7.42 -10.85 7.98
C ASP A 341 -7.23 -12.11 7.13
N LEU A 342 -7.15 -11.98 5.80
CA LEU A 342 -6.74 -13.09 4.93
C LEU A 342 -5.31 -13.56 5.25
N ALA A 343 -4.36 -12.64 5.44
CA ALA A 343 -3.00 -12.99 5.82
C ALA A 343 -2.95 -13.78 7.13
N ARG A 344 -3.78 -13.41 8.12
CA ARG A 344 -3.90 -14.14 9.40
C ARG A 344 -4.44 -15.56 9.21
N LEU A 345 -5.39 -15.77 8.31
CA LEU A 345 -5.90 -17.10 7.97
C LEU A 345 -4.83 -17.97 7.31
N MET A 346 -4.01 -17.41 6.40
CA MET A 346 -2.86 -18.11 5.81
C MET A 346 -1.82 -18.48 6.88
N VAL A 347 -1.52 -17.55 7.79
CA VAL A 347 -0.60 -17.81 8.91
C VAL A 347 -1.14 -18.91 9.82
N ARG A 348 -2.43 -18.94 10.10
CA ARG A 348 -3.07 -20.05 10.85
C ARG A 348 -2.89 -21.39 10.16
N GLU A 349 -3.06 -21.45 8.83
CA GLU A 349 -2.85 -22.69 8.07
C GLU A 349 -1.39 -23.16 8.17
N LEU A 350 -0.43 -22.25 8.06
CA LEU A 350 1.00 -22.57 8.14
C LEU A 350 1.43 -22.91 9.58
N VAL A 351 0.93 -22.18 10.55
CA VAL A 351 1.27 -22.28 11.98
C VAL A 351 -0.02 -22.39 12.80
N PRO A 352 -0.62 -23.59 12.91
CA PRO A 352 -1.93 -23.77 13.55
C PRO A 352 -2.01 -23.33 15.01
N GLN A 353 -0.88 -23.22 15.72
CA GLN A 353 -0.86 -22.73 17.10
C GLN A 353 -0.96 -21.20 17.19
N SER A 354 -0.89 -20.48 16.08
CA SER A 354 -0.93 -19.00 16.05
C SER A 354 -2.34 -18.45 16.32
N LEU A 355 -3.36 -19.14 15.86
CA LEU A 355 -4.78 -18.79 16.03
C LEU A 355 -5.61 -20.07 16.21
N PRO A 356 -6.75 -20.02 16.90
CA PRO A 356 -7.70 -21.14 16.96
C PRO A 356 -8.33 -21.41 15.59
N GLN A 357 -9.03 -22.53 15.46
CA GLN A 357 -9.86 -22.81 14.29
C GLN A 357 -11.07 -21.87 14.26
N GLY A 358 -11.48 -21.46 13.06
CA GLY A 358 -12.61 -20.55 12.88
C GLY A 358 -12.61 -19.88 11.51
N THR A 359 -13.66 -19.14 11.23
CA THR A 359 -13.76 -18.23 10.08
C THR A 359 -13.15 -16.87 10.39
N TRP A 360 -12.98 -16.01 9.40
CA TRP A 360 -12.50 -14.66 9.62
C TRP A 360 -13.38 -13.90 10.64
N GLN A 361 -14.70 -14.08 10.60
CA GLN A 361 -15.64 -13.43 11.52
C GLN A 361 -15.40 -13.82 12.99
N SER A 362 -15.14 -15.11 13.24
CA SER A 362 -14.90 -15.60 14.60
C SER A 362 -13.49 -15.28 15.12
N LEU A 363 -12.55 -14.96 14.24
CA LEU A 363 -11.15 -14.70 14.57
C LEU A 363 -10.77 -13.23 14.55
N GLU A 364 -11.69 -12.37 14.19
CA GLU A 364 -11.48 -10.93 13.98
C GLU A 364 -10.82 -10.25 15.19
N THR A 365 -11.34 -10.47 16.40
CA THR A 365 -10.81 -9.89 17.64
C THR A 365 -9.78 -10.77 18.35
N VAL A 366 -9.54 -12.00 17.88
CA VAL A 366 -8.59 -12.92 18.50
C VAL A 366 -7.17 -12.50 18.22
N ARG A 367 -6.36 -12.28 19.25
CA ARG A 367 -4.95 -11.94 19.11
C ARG A 367 -4.14 -13.13 18.57
N LEU A 368 -3.36 -12.88 17.52
CA LEU A 368 -2.44 -13.87 16.97
C LEU A 368 -1.23 -14.04 17.89
N ARG A 369 -0.81 -15.27 18.10
CA ARG A 369 0.33 -15.64 18.95
C ARG A 369 1.65 -15.58 18.15
N TYR A 370 2.30 -14.43 18.15
CA TYR A 370 3.57 -14.20 17.44
C TYR A 370 4.71 -15.09 17.95
N ASP A 371 4.68 -15.48 19.22
CA ASP A 371 5.66 -16.41 19.84
C ASP A 371 5.71 -17.79 19.18
N THR A 372 4.67 -18.13 18.40
CA THR A 372 4.55 -19.43 17.74
C THR A 372 5.13 -19.45 16.33
N LEU A 373 5.38 -18.28 15.72
CA LEU A 373 5.67 -18.15 14.29
C LEU A 373 7.02 -18.79 13.87
N ASP A 374 8.05 -18.69 14.69
CA ASP A 374 9.41 -19.17 14.38
C ASP A 374 9.91 -20.20 15.40
N ARG A 375 9.08 -21.19 15.74
CA ARG A 375 9.49 -22.24 16.69
C ARG A 375 10.44 -23.22 16.04
N PRO A 376 11.57 -23.57 16.69
CA PRO A 376 12.50 -24.58 16.21
C PRO A 376 11.77 -25.92 15.91
N LYS A 377 12.17 -26.59 14.83
CA LYS A 377 11.63 -27.88 14.37
C LYS A 377 10.19 -27.86 13.87
N ALA A 378 9.47 -26.73 13.91
CA ALA A 378 8.17 -26.63 13.26
C ALA A 378 8.34 -26.79 11.74
N PRO A 379 7.46 -27.53 11.04
CA PRO A 379 7.58 -27.75 9.60
C PRO A 379 7.38 -26.45 8.81
N ALA A 380 6.51 -25.54 9.25
CA ALA A 380 6.40 -24.20 8.69
C ALA A 380 6.78 -23.15 9.72
N ARG A 381 7.59 -22.18 9.31
CA ARG A 381 8.12 -21.12 10.16
C ARG A 381 8.03 -19.78 9.45
N ILE A 382 7.72 -18.72 10.19
CA ILE A 382 7.69 -17.34 9.70
C ILE A 382 8.64 -16.52 10.56
N ARG A 383 9.74 -16.08 9.97
CA ARG A 383 10.81 -15.35 10.65
C ARG A 383 10.76 -13.89 10.26
N LEU A 384 10.24 -13.06 11.16
CA LEU A 384 10.11 -11.62 11.00
C LEU A 384 11.44 -10.90 11.30
N ASN A 385 11.52 -9.60 10.94
CA ASN A 385 12.72 -8.77 11.09
C ASN A 385 13.97 -9.38 10.42
N SER A 386 13.80 -10.07 9.31
CA SER A 386 14.83 -10.84 8.62
C SER A 386 14.97 -10.39 7.18
N ILE A 387 15.91 -9.49 6.91
CA ILE A 387 16.10 -8.87 5.61
C ILE A 387 17.04 -9.73 4.78
N VAL A 388 16.52 -10.35 3.72
CA VAL A 388 17.35 -11.12 2.78
C VAL A 388 18.24 -10.15 1.99
N VAL A 389 19.54 -10.49 1.93
CA VAL A 389 20.59 -9.71 1.25
C VAL A 389 21.27 -10.46 0.12
N ARG A 390 21.08 -11.79 0.04
CA ARG A 390 21.61 -12.61 -1.05
C ARG A 390 20.82 -13.91 -1.20
N VAL A 391 20.62 -14.30 -2.46
CA VAL A 391 20.06 -15.61 -2.86
C VAL A 391 20.93 -16.13 -3.99
N GLN A 392 21.44 -17.36 -3.87
CA GLN A 392 22.38 -17.89 -4.85
C GLN A 392 22.34 -19.42 -4.87
N HIS A 393 22.37 -20.02 -6.06
CA HIS A 393 22.63 -21.46 -6.21
C HIS A 393 24.04 -21.82 -5.74
N ILE A 394 24.17 -22.99 -5.12
CA ILE A 394 25.46 -23.49 -4.66
C ILE A 394 25.98 -24.50 -5.67
N GLY A 395 27.22 -24.30 -6.12
CA GLY A 395 27.91 -25.14 -7.11
C GLY A 395 28.34 -24.33 -8.33
N ASN A 396 29.13 -24.96 -9.21
CA ASN A 396 29.77 -24.31 -10.36
C ASN A 396 29.08 -24.60 -11.70
N ALA A 397 28.01 -25.40 -11.70
CA ALA A 397 27.27 -25.70 -12.95
C ALA A 397 26.49 -24.45 -13.41
N PRO A 398 26.36 -24.20 -14.72
CA PRO A 398 25.48 -23.17 -15.24
C PRO A 398 24.03 -23.38 -14.76
N VAL A 399 23.32 -22.31 -14.51
CA VAL A 399 21.88 -22.38 -14.18
C VAL A 399 21.10 -22.48 -15.47
N GLY A 400 20.35 -23.58 -15.64
CA GLY A 400 19.40 -23.71 -16.74
C GLY A 400 18.11 -22.95 -16.49
N LEU A 401 17.52 -22.40 -17.56
CA LEU A 401 16.19 -21.76 -17.49
C LEU A 401 15.06 -22.77 -17.70
N PHE A 402 15.32 -23.87 -18.39
CA PHE A 402 14.30 -24.83 -18.82
C PHE A 402 14.64 -26.31 -18.48
N GLU A 403 15.68 -26.51 -17.68
CA GLU A 403 16.14 -27.83 -17.25
C GLU A 403 16.05 -27.96 -15.73
N PRO A 404 15.67 -29.11 -15.18
CA PRO A 404 15.67 -29.36 -13.75
C PRO A 404 17.05 -29.12 -13.14
N ASP A 405 17.11 -28.24 -12.15
CA ASP A 405 18.34 -27.93 -11.42
C ASP A 405 18.37 -28.71 -10.09
N THR A 406 19.42 -29.49 -9.86
CA THR A 406 19.58 -30.31 -8.65
C THR A 406 20.35 -29.58 -7.54
N ARG A 407 20.86 -28.39 -7.80
CA ARG A 407 21.61 -27.62 -6.81
C ARG A 407 20.72 -27.13 -5.68
N GLU A 408 21.32 -26.91 -4.53
CA GLU A 408 20.67 -26.17 -3.44
C GLU A 408 20.85 -24.66 -3.60
N VAL A 409 20.00 -23.90 -2.95
CA VAL A 409 20.05 -22.44 -2.92
C VAL A 409 20.43 -21.97 -1.51
N ALA A 410 21.46 -21.15 -1.41
CA ALA A 410 21.78 -20.42 -0.19
C ALA A 410 21.00 -19.12 -0.11
N VAL A 411 20.41 -18.86 1.05
CA VAL A 411 19.70 -17.62 1.35
C VAL A 411 20.35 -16.95 2.55
N ASP A 412 20.98 -15.78 2.31
CA ASP A 412 21.63 -14.97 3.35
C ASP A 412 20.71 -13.83 3.77
N TYR A 413 20.52 -13.67 5.07
CA TYR A 413 19.66 -12.61 5.62
C TYR A 413 20.29 -11.94 6.83
N MET A 414 19.97 -10.67 7.01
CA MET A 414 20.33 -9.85 8.16
C MET A 414 19.22 -9.87 9.20
N ARG A 415 19.57 -10.15 10.44
CA ARG A 415 18.70 -10.05 11.61
C ARG A 415 19.52 -9.65 12.83
N ASP A 416 19.07 -8.67 13.58
CA ASP A 416 19.75 -8.17 14.79
C ASP A 416 21.24 -7.88 14.58
N GLY A 417 21.60 -7.31 13.42
CA GLY A 417 22.97 -6.99 13.03
C GLY A 417 23.84 -8.18 12.60
N LYS A 418 23.32 -9.39 12.56
CA LYS A 418 24.04 -10.61 12.16
C LYS A 418 23.61 -11.05 10.78
N CYS A 419 24.56 -11.49 9.96
CA CYS A 419 24.32 -12.16 8.70
C CYS A 419 24.23 -13.68 8.93
N SER A 420 23.12 -14.28 8.57
CA SER A 420 22.87 -15.72 8.75
C SER A 420 22.53 -16.37 7.41
N ARG A 421 22.87 -17.65 7.26
CA ARG A 421 22.59 -18.44 6.06
C ARG A 421 21.71 -19.64 6.39
N VAL A 422 20.67 -19.83 5.59
CA VAL A 422 19.90 -21.07 5.50
C VAL A 422 20.05 -21.68 4.10
N MET A 423 19.82 -22.99 4.00
CA MET A 423 19.84 -23.71 2.73
C MET A 423 18.43 -24.11 2.33
N ALA A 424 18.15 -24.13 1.04
CA ALA A 424 16.84 -24.48 0.49
C ALA A 424 16.96 -25.34 -0.78
N LYS A 425 16.03 -26.28 -0.96
CA LYS A 425 15.88 -26.98 -2.24
C LYS A 425 15.27 -26.08 -3.30
N ASN A 426 14.31 -25.23 -2.90
CA ASN A 426 13.64 -24.27 -3.78
C ASN A 426 13.50 -22.93 -3.05
N VAL A 427 13.47 -21.83 -3.81
CA VAL A 427 13.23 -20.48 -3.28
C VAL A 427 12.13 -19.79 -4.08
N ILE A 428 11.23 -19.10 -3.39
CA ILE A 428 10.28 -18.16 -4.01
C ILE A 428 10.63 -16.75 -3.56
N LEU A 429 10.94 -15.87 -4.54
CA LEU A 429 11.16 -14.46 -4.31
C LEU A 429 9.82 -13.74 -4.40
N ALA A 430 9.26 -13.37 -3.24
CA ALA A 430 7.95 -12.73 -3.10
C ALA A 430 8.05 -11.24 -2.68
N GLY A 431 9.23 -10.65 -2.79
CA GLY A 431 9.51 -9.23 -2.58
C GLY A 431 9.38 -8.41 -3.86
N ASN A 432 9.72 -7.11 -3.79
CA ASN A 432 9.66 -6.20 -4.93
C ASN A 432 10.62 -6.61 -6.04
N ASN A 433 10.14 -6.72 -7.27
CA ASN A 433 10.95 -7.15 -8.42
C ASN A 433 12.21 -6.29 -8.61
N ASN A 434 12.12 -4.98 -8.46
CA ASN A 434 13.26 -4.09 -8.65
C ASN A 434 14.42 -4.30 -7.65
N MET A 435 14.21 -5.09 -6.58
CA MET A 435 15.26 -5.47 -5.62
C MET A 435 15.90 -6.82 -5.95
N ILE A 436 15.19 -7.69 -6.65
CA ILE A 436 15.64 -9.07 -6.94
C ILE A 436 17.00 -9.13 -7.65
N PRO A 437 17.31 -8.28 -8.66
CA PRO A 437 18.62 -8.29 -9.32
C PRO A 437 19.81 -8.10 -8.36
N TYR A 438 19.62 -7.36 -7.29
CA TYR A 438 20.66 -7.12 -6.28
C TYR A 438 20.80 -8.31 -5.30
N LEU A 439 19.71 -9.05 -5.09
CA LEU A 439 19.70 -10.24 -4.24
C LEU A 439 20.23 -11.47 -4.96
N CYS A 440 19.94 -11.58 -6.27
CA CYS A 440 20.25 -12.74 -7.11
C CYS A 440 21.17 -12.35 -8.29
N PRO A 441 22.48 -12.14 -8.05
CA PRO A 441 23.40 -11.60 -9.06
C PRO A 441 23.62 -12.52 -10.27
N GLU A 442 23.38 -13.81 -10.15
CA GLU A 442 23.53 -14.81 -11.19
C GLU A 442 22.35 -14.89 -12.19
N MET A 443 21.29 -14.12 -11.95
CA MET A 443 20.13 -14.05 -12.84
C MET A 443 20.52 -13.51 -14.22
N PRO A 444 19.91 -13.97 -15.34
CA PRO A 444 20.16 -13.45 -16.67
C PRO A 444 19.95 -11.95 -16.79
N GLU A 445 20.78 -11.27 -17.57
CA GLU A 445 20.74 -9.80 -17.72
C GLU A 445 19.41 -9.32 -18.31
N GLU A 446 18.82 -10.05 -19.26
CA GLU A 446 17.49 -9.75 -19.82
C GLU A 446 16.43 -9.72 -18.71
N GLN A 447 16.43 -10.72 -17.84
CA GLN A 447 15.48 -10.85 -16.73
C GLN A 447 15.71 -9.74 -15.69
N LYS A 448 16.98 -9.42 -15.37
CA LYS A 448 17.32 -8.28 -14.49
C LYS A 448 16.82 -6.96 -15.06
N ALA A 449 17.03 -6.73 -16.36
CA ALA A 449 16.55 -5.52 -17.03
C ALA A 449 15.02 -5.40 -16.97
N ALA A 450 14.31 -6.51 -17.17
CA ALA A 450 12.86 -6.56 -17.05
C ALA A 450 12.38 -6.27 -15.61
N GLN A 451 13.07 -6.81 -14.60
CA GLN A 451 12.75 -6.56 -13.20
C GLN A 451 12.98 -5.10 -12.77
N HIS A 452 14.00 -4.45 -13.30
CA HIS A 452 14.26 -3.03 -13.03
C HIS A 452 13.17 -2.09 -13.57
N LYS A 453 12.34 -2.55 -14.51
CA LYS A 453 11.16 -1.79 -14.99
C LYS A 453 10.00 -1.81 -14.02
N ALA A 454 9.93 -2.79 -13.11
CA ALA A 454 8.88 -2.91 -12.10
C ALA A 454 9.06 -1.87 -10.97
N VAL A 455 8.74 -0.62 -11.24
CA VAL A 455 8.83 0.48 -10.27
C VAL A 455 7.44 0.75 -9.71
N ARG A 456 7.30 0.65 -8.39
CA ARG A 456 6.02 0.83 -7.70
C ARG A 456 5.79 2.27 -7.29
N ALA A 457 4.53 2.71 -7.35
CA ALA A 457 4.12 4.01 -6.82
C ALA A 457 4.12 4.00 -5.29
N ALA A 458 4.57 5.10 -4.70
CA ALA A 458 4.54 5.26 -3.26
C ALA A 458 3.11 5.51 -2.75
N ASN A 459 2.81 4.95 -1.58
CA ASN A 459 1.55 5.11 -0.88
C ASN A 459 1.77 5.38 0.62
N GLN A 460 0.77 5.95 1.26
CA GLN A 460 0.66 6.04 2.70
C GLN A 460 -0.80 5.86 3.13
N MET A 461 -1.01 5.25 4.28
CA MET A 461 -2.32 5.17 4.92
C MET A 461 -2.19 5.62 6.36
N THR A 462 -2.96 6.65 6.71
CA THR A 462 -2.95 7.23 8.05
C THR A 462 -4.28 6.97 8.72
N THR A 463 -4.22 6.38 9.91
CA THR A 463 -5.39 6.12 10.75
C THR A 463 -5.25 6.89 12.05
N VAL A 464 -6.35 7.46 12.52
CA VAL A 464 -6.39 8.34 13.69
C VAL A 464 -7.48 7.86 14.64
N LEU A 465 -7.10 7.52 15.86
CA LEU A 465 -8.08 7.28 16.91
C LEU A 465 -8.52 8.59 17.53
N ILE A 466 -9.81 8.86 17.54
CA ILE A 466 -10.41 9.99 18.25
C ILE A 466 -11.29 9.50 19.40
N ARG A 467 -11.34 10.29 20.48
CA ARG A 467 -12.04 9.95 21.72
C ARG A 467 -13.56 9.81 21.55
N ASN A 468 -14.14 10.65 20.69
CA ASN A 468 -15.54 10.63 20.29
C ASN A 468 -15.70 11.31 18.93
N TRP A 469 -16.83 11.13 18.30
CA TRP A 469 -17.11 11.67 16.97
C TRP A 469 -18.28 12.69 16.97
N GLU A 470 -18.54 13.32 18.10
CA GLU A 470 -19.60 14.32 18.27
C GLU A 470 -19.49 15.49 17.30
N ALA A 471 -18.25 15.93 17.00
CA ALA A 471 -18.02 17.01 16.06
C ALA A 471 -18.45 16.63 14.62
N PHE A 472 -18.21 15.41 14.20
CA PHE A 472 -18.70 14.89 12.91
C PHE A 472 -20.22 14.85 12.88
N ARG A 473 -20.84 14.40 13.97
CA ARG A 473 -22.30 14.37 14.12
C ARG A 473 -22.91 15.78 14.02
N LYS A 474 -22.34 16.76 14.70
CA LYS A 474 -22.76 18.17 14.63
C LYS A 474 -22.54 18.76 13.23
N ALA A 475 -21.48 18.38 12.55
CA ALA A 475 -21.21 18.77 11.18
C ALA A 475 -22.14 18.09 10.15
N GLY A 476 -22.86 17.02 10.54
CA GLY A 476 -23.66 16.20 9.64
C GLY A 476 -22.83 15.44 8.61
N ALA A 477 -21.54 15.21 8.87
CA ALA A 477 -20.59 14.66 7.92
C ALA A 477 -19.95 13.39 8.45
N ASN A 478 -19.91 12.32 7.64
CA ASN A 478 -19.17 11.08 7.92
C ASN A 478 -17.90 10.97 7.08
N HIS A 479 -17.82 11.68 5.98
CA HIS A 479 -16.69 11.81 5.08
C HIS A 479 -16.47 13.28 4.75
N ILE A 480 -15.24 13.78 4.83
CA ILE A 480 -14.92 15.17 4.54
C ILE A 480 -13.79 15.19 3.50
N ASP A 481 -14.13 15.61 2.28
CA ASP A 481 -13.15 15.93 1.25
C ASP A 481 -12.42 17.22 1.60
N THR A 482 -11.13 17.24 1.40
CA THR A 482 -10.25 18.40 1.64
C THR A 482 -9.35 18.63 0.42
N PRO A 483 -9.93 19.05 -0.72
CA PRO A 483 -9.19 19.20 -1.98
C PRO A 483 -8.03 20.19 -1.81
N ALA A 484 -6.96 19.99 -2.57
CA ALA A 484 -5.75 20.78 -2.54
C ALA A 484 -5.09 20.90 -1.14
N SER A 485 -5.40 19.99 -0.22
CA SER A 485 -4.78 19.88 1.11
C SER A 485 -3.81 18.69 1.19
N PHE A 486 -3.07 18.56 2.30
CA PHE A 486 -2.09 17.47 2.47
C PHE A 486 -2.76 16.09 2.38
N PHE A 487 -3.81 15.84 3.14
CA PHE A 487 -4.69 14.69 2.90
C PHE A 487 -5.84 15.15 2.01
N GLY A 488 -6.24 14.35 1.04
CA GLY A 488 -7.35 14.67 0.12
C GLY A 488 -8.71 14.51 0.76
N SER A 489 -8.81 13.68 1.78
CA SER A 489 -10.02 13.44 2.55
C SER A 489 -9.73 12.80 3.89
N PHE A 490 -10.74 12.80 4.77
CA PHE A 490 -10.78 11.98 5.97
C PHE A 490 -12.21 11.56 6.29
N ALA A 491 -12.39 10.33 6.78
CA ALA A 491 -13.69 9.73 7.02
C ALA A 491 -13.72 8.93 8.32
N LEU A 492 -14.89 8.86 8.92
CA LEU A 492 -15.15 7.89 9.98
C LEU A 492 -15.00 6.48 9.40
N ASP A 493 -14.14 5.67 9.99
CA ASP A 493 -14.09 4.25 9.68
C ASP A 493 -15.35 3.58 10.22
N VAL A 494 -15.98 2.72 9.43
CA VAL A 494 -17.21 2.05 9.85
C VAL A 494 -16.86 1.07 10.97
N PRO A 495 -17.38 1.28 12.19
CA PRO A 495 -17.11 0.34 13.26
C PRO A 495 -17.66 -1.03 12.90
N TRP A 496 -16.79 -2.01 12.92
CA TRP A 496 -17.19 -3.38 12.72
C TRP A 496 -17.68 -3.97 14.03
N ALA A 497 -18.88 -4.55 14.04
CA ALA A 497 -19.37 -5.34 15.16
C ALA A 497 -19.56 -6.79 14.70
N PRO A 498 -18.74 -7.74 15.19
CA PRO A 498 -18.98 -9.14 14.90
C PRO A 498 -20.27 -9.61 15.57
N ASN A 499 -21.13 -10.27 14.82
CA ASN A 499 -22.28 -11.08 15.29
C ASN A 499 -23.37 -10.41 16.16
N ASP A 500 -23.16 -9.20 16.69
CA ASP A 500 -24.00 -8.64 17.77
C ASP A 500 -24.87 -7.45 17.32
N GLY A 501 -25.08 -7.27 16.03
CA GLY A 501 -25.90 -6.16 15.50
C GLY A 501 -25.09 -4.87 15.29
N PRO A 502 -25.73 -3.75 14.95
CA PRO A 502 -25.03 -2.51 14.71
C PRO A 502 -24.28 -2.05 15.96
N PRO A 503 -23.05 -1.53 15.83
CA PRO A 503 -22.30 -1.02 16.96
C PRO A 503 -23.07 0.09 17.67
N ASP A 504 -22.84 0.27 18.98
CA ASP A 504 -23.39 1.41 19.71
C ASP A 504 -22.90 2.71 19.06
N MET A 505 -23.82 3.37 18.36
CA MET A 505 -23.55 4.58 17.57
C MET A 505 -23.83 5.86 18.38
N ASP A 506 -23.68 5.83 19.71
CA ASP A 506 -23.73 7.05 20.52
C ASP A 506 -22.47 7.91 20.28
N PRO A 507 -22.55 9.04 19.58
CA PRO A 507 -21.39 9.87 19.23
C PRO A 507 -20.61 10.39 20.43
N GLY A 508 -21.27 10.48 21.58
CA GLY A 508 -20.66 11.01 22.82
C GLY A 508 -19.91 9.97 23.62
N LYS A 509 -20.10 8.68 23.37
CA LYS A 509 -19.65 7.60 24.25
C LYS A 509 -18.61 6.67 23.67
N GLY A 510 -18.12 6.87 22.48
CA GLY A 510 -17.22 5.88 21.91
C GLY A 510 -16.08 6.49 21.10
N ALA A 511 -14.89 5.96 21.33
CA ALA A 511 -13.77 6.18 20.44
C ALA A 511 -14.06 5.56 19.08
N ILE A 512 -13.60 6.21 18.01
CA ILE A 512 -13.73 5.74 16.64
C ILE A 512 -12.43 6.01 15.88
N VAL A 513 -12.16 5.20 14.86
CA VAL A 513 -11.02 5.40 13.96
C VAL A 513 -11.43 6.33 12.82
N ILE A 514 -10.53 7.22 12.46
CA ILE A 514 -10.60 8.05 11.26
C ILE A 514 -9.59 7.53 10.26
N PHE A 515 -10.03 7.35 9.04
CA PHE A 515 -9.18 6.98 7.93
C PHE A 515 -8.83 8.24 7.11
N MET A 516 -7.52 8.55 6.99
CA MET A 516 -7.05 9.71 6.23
C MET A 516 -6.26 9.25 5.02
N THR A 517 -6.76 9.56 3.86
CA THR A 517 -6.10 9.21 2.60
C THR A 517 -5.98 10.41 1.68
N GLY A 518 -5.10 10.29 0.69
CA GLY A 518 -5.28 11.03 -0.55
C GLY A 518 -6.40 10.40 -1.36
N THR A 519 -7.00 11.12 -2.28
CA THR A 519 -7.93 10.56 -3.27
C THR A 519 -7.25 9.35 -3.92
N ASN A 520 -7.85 8.17 -3.86
CA ASN A 520 -7.29 6.91 -4.37
C ASN A 520 -5.92 6.50 -3.80
N SER A 521 -5.63 6.86 -2.55
CA SER A 521 -4.51 6.37 -1.73
C SER A 521 -3.07 6.67 -2.20
N GLY A 522 -2.84 7.12 -3.44
CA GLY A 522 -1.52 7.39 -3.98
C GLY A 522 -1.01 8.80 -3.61
N ILE A 523 0.25 8.91 -3.20
CA ILE A 523 0.87 10.21 -2.87
C ILE A 523 0.89 11.12 -4.10
N LEU A 524 1.25 10.59 -5.26
CA LEU A 524 1.31 11.33 -6.53
C LEU A 524 -0.04 11.82 -7.04
N ASN A 525 -1.14 11.31 -6.52
CA ASN A 525 -2.48 11.82 -6.82
C ASN A 525 -2.75 13.19 -6.22
N ASN A 526 -1.97 13.57 -5.22
CA ASN A 526 -2.16 14.79 -4.45
C ASN A 526 -0.91 15.67 -4.58
N ASP A 527 -0.99 16.72 -5.38
CA ASP A 527 0.12 17.65 -5.63
C ASP A 527 0.60 18.31 -4.34
N THR A 528 -0.29 18.62 -3.41
CA THR A 528 0.04 19.26 -2.12
C THR A 528 0.83 18.31 -1.22
N MET A 529 0.40 17.06 -1.09
CA MET A 529 1.14 16.05 -0.33
C MET A 529 2.49 15.76 -1.00
N THR A 530 2.52 15.60 -2.32
CA THR A 530 3.74 15.37 -3.10
C THR A 530 4.76 16.48 -2.86
N ARG A 531 4.34 17.73 -2.97
CA ARG A 531 5.21 18.91 -2.71
C ARG A 531 5.71 18.90 -1.26
N ALA A 532 4.86 18.62 -0.30
CA ALA A 532 5.24 18.59 1.12
C ALA A 532 6.26 17.49 1.43
N ILE A 533 6.13 16.33 0.80
CA ILE A 533 7.04 15.19 0.97
C ILE A 533 8.37 15.42 0.23
N MET A 534 8.33 16.00 -0.97
CA MET A 534 9.53 16.24 -1.78
C MET A 534 10.25 17.55 -1.44
N GLY A 535 9.58 18.50 -0.80
CA GLY A 535 10.07 19.86 -0.59
C GLY A 535 10.03 20.76 -1.85
N THR A 536 9.53 20.25 -2.97
CA THR A 536 9.42 20.96 -4.25
C THR A 536 8.26 20.40 -5.09
N ASP A 537 7.85 21.12 -6.10
CA ASP A 537 6.90 20.63 -7.10
C ASP A 537 7.52 19.50 -7.94
N MET A 538 6.66 18.61 -8.44
CA MET A 538 7.09 17.56 -9.35
C MET A 538 7.47 18.18 -10.72
N PRO A 539 8.70 17.99 -11.21
CA PRO A 539 9.08 18.45 -12.53
C PRO A 539 8.28 17.76 -13.65
N ASP A 540 7.94 18.53 -14.69
CA ASP A 540 7.07 18.06 -15.79
C ASP A 540 7.74 17.06 -16.76
N ASN A 541 9.07 17.04 -16.80
CA ASN A 541 9.86 16.30 -17.81
C ASN A 541 10.40 14.96 -17.31
N LEU A 542 9.90 14.46 -16.18
CA LEU A 542 10.34 13.21 -15.59
C LEU A 542 9.51 12.03 -16.08
N THR A 543 10.19 10.90 -16.31
CA THR A 543 9.49 9.63 -16.53
C THR A 543 8.74 9.19 -15.27
N MET A 544 7.76 8.29 -15.42
CA MET A 544 7.04 7.70 -14.31
C MET A 544 8.00 7.12 -13.25
N GLN A 545 9.00 6.36 -13.68
CA GLN A 545 9.99 5.75 -12.79
C GLN A 545 10.81 6.79 -12.00
N GLN A 546 11.18 7.90 -12.66
CA GLN A 546 11.90 9.00 -11.99
C GLN A 546 11.01 9.68 -10.94
N GLN A 547 9.76 9.98 -11.29
CA GLN A 547 8.78 10.55 -10.34
C GLN A 547 8.60 9.62 -9.11
N PHE A 548 8.43 8.31 -9.34
CA PHE A 548 8.29 7.34 -8.27
C PHE A 548 9.53 7.30 -7.36
N ARG A 549 10.74 7.33 -7.95
CA ARG A 549 11.98 7.34 -7.16
C ARG A 549 12.10 8.58 -6.29
N MET A 550 11.76 9.76 -6.83
CA MET A 550 11.78 11.01 -6.05
C MET A 550 10.81 10.97 -4.88
N VAL A 551 9.56 10.59 -5.13
CA VAL A 551 8.54 10.50 -4.07
C VAL A 551 8.90 9.45 -3.02
N ARG A 552 9.44 8.29 -3.42
CA ARG A 552 9.91 7.28 -2.46
C ARG A 552 11.01 7.80 -1.55
N MET A 553 12.01 8.50 -2.12
CA MET A 553 13.08 9.12 -1.32
C MET A 553 12.51 10.14 -0.34
N GLY A 554 11.67 11.05 -0.82
CA GLY A 554 11.02 12.04 0.02
C GLY A 554 10.19 11.39 1.13
N LEU A 555 9.37 10.39 0.79
CA LEU A 555 8.54 9.68 1.75
C LEU A 555 9.36 8.98 2.86
N LEU A 556 10.48 8.33 2.50
CA LEU A 556 11.35 7.68 3.48
C LEU A 556 12.05 8.68 4.41
N GLN A 557 12.31 9.90 3.93
CA GLN A 557 12.93 10.98 4.69
C GLN A 557 11.92 11.81 5.49
N THR A 558 10.62 11.71 5.19
CA THR A 558 9.59 12.48 5.88
C THR A 558 9.37 11.95 7.29
N PRO A 559 9.62 12.76 8.34
CA PRO A 559 9.41 12.35 9.72
C PRO A 559 7.92 12.33 10.09
N PHE A 560 7.60 11.59 11.14
CA PHE A 560 6.22 11.41 11.63
C PHE A 560 5.51 12.73 11.92
N GLU A 561 6.22 13.70 12.47
CA GLU A 561 5.68 15.02 12.86
C GLU A 561 5.07 15.81 11.68
N VAL A 562 5.50 15.53 10.45
CA VAL A 562 4.91 16.15 9.25
C VAL A 562 3.49 15.63 9.06
N PHE A 563 3.31 14.31 9.16
CA PHE A 563 1.99 13.68 9.08
C PHE A 563 1.12 14.06 10.27
N GLU A 564 1.65 13.99 11.50
CA GLU A 564 0.92 14.37 12.71
C GLU A 564 0.40 15.80 12.63
N ARG A 565 1.25 16.75 12.20
CA ARG A 565 0.85 18.16 12.05
C ARG A 565 -0.27 18.30 11.02
N ALA A 566 -0.16 17.63 9.88
CA ALA A 566 -1.20 17.66 8.84
C ALA A 566 -2.52 17.09 9.35
N VAL A 567 -2.51 15.94 10.03
CA VAL A 567 -3.67 15.34 10.67
C VAL A 567 -4.36 16.35 11.60
N ARG A 568 -3.61 16.86 12.57
CA ARG A 568 -4.15 17.74 13.61
C ARG A 568 -4.67 19.04 13.05
N THR A 569 -3.94 19.63 12.09
CA THR A 569 -4.34 20.89 11.46
C THR A 569 -5.62 20.72 10.65
N GLN A 570 -5.65 19.75 9.73
CA GLN A 570 -6.80 19.58 8.84
C GLN A 570 -8.08 19.21 9.59
N MET A 571 -8.00 18.29 10.55
CA MET A 571 -9.16 17.92 11.37
C MET A 571 -9.63 19.09 12.23
N ASN A 572 -8.70 19.85 12.83
CA ASN A 572 -9.06 21.00 13.66
C ASN A 572 -9.65 22.15 12.85
N ASP A 573 -9.13 22.42 11.65
CA ASP A 573 -9.64 23.47 10.76
C ASP A 573 -11.05 23.14 10.27
N ALA A 574 -11.32 21.91 9.91
CA ALA A 574 -12.62 21.48 9.39
C ALA A 574 -13.68 21.31 10.49
N LEU A 575 -13.30 20.73 11.63
CA LEU A 575 -14.24 20.31 12.68
C LEU A 575 -14.20 21.18 13.94
N GLY A 576 -13.24 22.10 14.06
CA GLY A 576 -13.13 23.04 15.19
C GLY A 576 -14.40 23.86 15.42
N PRO A 577 -15.06 24.40 14.40
CA PRO A 577 -16.34 25.10 14.55
C PRO A 577 -17.46 24.24 15.14
N TYR A 578 -17.34 22.92 15.06
CA TYR A 578 -18.29 21.94 15.61
C TYR A 578 -17.86 21.37 16.97
N GLY A 579 -16.80 21.94 17.57
CA GLY A 579 -16.34 21.61 18.92
C GLY A 579 -15.18 20.60 18.99
N PHE A 580 -14.60 20.20 17.86
CA PHE A 580 -13.40 19.37 17.84
C PHE A 580 -12.18 20.16 18.33
N ASN A 581 -11.33 19.50 19.11
CA ASN A 581 -10.05 20.03 19.53
C ASN A 581 -8.98 18.94 19.37
N ALA A 582 -8.07 19.14 18.42
CA ALA A 582 -7.07 18.15 18.08
C ALA A 582 -6.18 17.72 19.27
N ALA A 583 -5.89 18.62 20.20
CA ALA A 583 -5.09 18.33 21.39
C ALA A 583 -5.82 17.43 22.40
N ARG A 584 -7.15 17.58 22.50
CA ARG A 584 -8.01 16.84 23.44
C ARG A 584 -8.51 15.53 22.84
N ASP A 585 -8.92 15.56 21.57
CA ASP A 585 -9.75 14.52 20.97
C ASP A 585 -8.96 13.47 20.19
N ILE A 586 -7.76 13.78 19.69
CA ILE A 586 -6.88 12.81 19.05
C ILE A 586 -6.09 12.07 20.11
N VAL A 587 -6.27 10.75 20.18
CA VAL A 587 -5.62 9.89 21.19
C VAL A 587 -4.64 8.90 20.60
N GLY A 588 -4.68 8.63 19.30
CA GLY A 588 -3.73 7.76 18.60
C GLY A 588 -3.58 8.14 17.13
N ILE A 589 -2.40 7.96 16.56
CA ILE A 589 -2.12 8.14 15.13
C ILE A 589 -1.18 7.03 14.68
N THR A 590 -1.52 6.36 13.59
CA THR A 590 -0.65 5.41 12.89
C THR A 590 -0.51 5.82 11.44
N VAL A 591 0.72 5.93 10.97
CA VAL A 591 1.06 6.22 9.57
C VAL A 591 1.72 4.99 8.97
N ASN A 592 1.02 4.28 8.12
CA ASN A 592 1.57 3.16 7.38
C ASN A 592 2.22 3.70 6.10
N ARG A 593 3.53 3.65 6.05
CA ARG A 593 4.37 4.19 4.97
C ARG A 593 4.76 3.07 4.01
N TRP A 594 4.36 3.21 2.73
CA TRP A 594 4.59 2.22 1.68
C TRP A 594 5.35 2.85 0.49
N PRO A 595 6.69 2.93 0.55
CA PRO A 595 7.48 3.51 -0.55
C PRO A 595 7.35 2.72 -1.85
N HIS A 596 7.01 1.43 -1.77
CA HIS A 596 6.77 0.53 -2.88
C HIS A 596 5.32 -0.01 -2.82
N GLY A 597 4.32 0.90 -2.84
CA GLY A 597 2.91 0.57 -2.64
C GLY A 597 2.29 -0.18 -3.81
N PHE A 598 1.96 0.53 -4.89
CA PHE A 598 1.23 -0.04 -6.01
C PHE A 598 2.15 -0.58 -7.11
N ALA A 599 1.95 -1.84 -7.51
CA ALA A 599 2.50 -2.37 -8.74
C ALA A 599 1.83 -1.68 -9.94
N MET A 600 2.62 -1.30 -10.93
CA MET A 600 2.13 -0.59 -12.11
C MET A 600 2.38 -1.42 -13.36
N ALA A 601 1.34 -1.54 -14.17
CA ALA A 601 1.42 -2.07 -15.52
C ALA A 601 2.19 -1.11 -16.45
N GLN A 602 2.36 -1.54 -17.68
CA GLN A 602 2.94 -0.75 -18.76
C GLN A 602 2.19 0.59 -18.94
N ASN A 603 2.96 1.66 -19.11
CA ASN A 603 2.45 3.00 -19.34
C ASN A 603 2.79 3.46 -20.77
N SER A 604 1.78 3.68 -21.60
CA SER A 604 1.94 4.03 -23.01
C SER A 604 2.77 5.29 -23.29
N LEU A 605 2.98 6.16 -22.29
CA LEU A 605 3.85 7.34 -22.41
C LEU A 605 5.35 6.99 -22.43
N PHE A 606 5.74 5.89 -21.78
CA PHE A 606 7.12 5.59 -21.47
C PHE A 606 7.56 4.20 -21.91
N ASP A 607 6.59 3.32 -22.16
CA ASP A 607 6.83 1.93 -22.50
C ASP A 607 6.28 1.62 -23.90
N PRO A 608 7.09 1.05 -24.81
CA PRO A 608 6.58 0.59 -26.09
C PRO A 608 5.59 -0.55 -25.90
N PRO A 609 4.64 -0.75 -26.82
CA PRO A 609 3.78 -1.92 -26.80
C PRO A 609 4.64 -3.21 -26.86
N SER A 610 4.33 -4.17 -26.02
CA SER A 610 4.98 -5.48 -26.01
C SER A 610 3.96 -6.57 -26.30
N PRO A 611 4.30 -7.57 -27.14
CA PRO A 611 3.46 -8.74 -27.35
C PRO A 611 3.20 -9.49 -26.03
N THR A 612 2.11 -10.25 -25.98
CA THR A 612 1.87 -11.21 -24.89
C THR A 612 3.01 -12.24 -24.84
N GLY A 613 3.51 -12.53 -23.65
CA GLY A 613 4.69 -13.38 -23.42
C GLY A 613 6.02 -12.62 -23.40
N GLU A 614 6.05 -11.37 -23.89
CA GLU A 614 7.24 -10.52 -23.94
C GLU A 614 7.08 -9.24 -23.10
N GLN A 615 6.01 -9.12 -22.32
CA GLN A 615 5.84 -7.98 -21.42
C GLN A 615 6.91 -8.00 -20.32
N PRO A 616 7.37 -6.85 -19.85
CA PRO A 616 8.40 -6.80 -18.81
C PRO A 616 8.07 -7.64 -17.55
N CYS A 617 6.82 -7.66 -17.11
CA CYS A 617 6.40 -8.50 -15.97
C CYS A 617 6.48 -10.01 -16.27
N GLU A 618 6.23 -10.42 -17.51
CA GLU A 618 6.28 -11.81 -17.95
C GLU A 618 7.72 -12.32 -18.07
N ILE A 619 8.62 -11.50 -18.62
CA ILE A 619 10.07 -11.80 -18.64
C ILE A 619 10.62 -11.82 -17.20
N ALA A 620 10.24 -10.82 -16.40
CA ALA A 620 10.72 -10.68 -15.02
C ALA A 620 10.34 -11.87 -14.12
N ARG A 621 9.16 -12.47 -14.33
CA ARG A 621 8.65 -13.58 -13.49
C ARG A 621 9.16 -14.97 -13.85
N ARG A 622 9.94 -15.12 -14.94
CA ARG A 622 10.42 -16.43 -15.39
C ARG A 622 11.17 -17.16 -14.29
N GLN A 623 10.95 -18.46 -14.19
CA GLN A 623 11.70 -19.32 -13.28
C GLN A 623 13.19 -19.34 -13.65
N PHE A 624 14.05 -19.31 -12.65
CA PHE A 624 15.49 -19.32 -12.81
C PHE A 624 16.12 -20.42 -11.94
N GLY A 625 16.42 -21.55 -12.52
CA GLY A 625 16.89 -22.73 -11.79
C GLY A 625 15.91 -23.16 -10.71
N ARG A 626 16.33 -23.17 -9.45
CA ARG A 626 15.53 -23.48 -8.25
C ARG A 626 14.81 -22.25 -7.67
N ILE A 627 14.81 -21.15 -8.38
CA ILE A 627 14.24 -19.89 -7.92
C ILE A 627 13.05 -19.52 -8.80
N SER A 628 11.87 -19.37 -8.20
CA SER A 628 10.67 -18.82 -8.81
C SER A 628 10.33 -17.45 -8.21
N ILE A 629 9.51 -16.66 -8.88
CA ILE A 629 9.17 -15.29 -8.48
C ILE A 629 7.65 -15.17 -8.35
N ALA A 630 7.16 -14.75 -7.20
CA ALA A 630 5.74 -14.63 -6.91
C ALA A 630 5.42 -13.36 -6.12
N ASN A 631 4.88 -12.37 -6.81
CA ASN A 631 4.45 -11.11 -6.20
C ASN A 631 3.50 -10.39 -7.16
N SER A 632 2.96 -9.25 -6.76
CA SER A 632 2.08 -8.45 -7.61
C SER A 632 2.80 -7.83 -8.83
N ASP A 633 4.12 -7.57 -8.77
CA ASP A 633 4.88 -7.12 -9.94
C ASP A 633 4.92 -8.19 -11.05
N ALA A 634 4.86 -9.48 -10.68
CA ALA A 634 4.86 -10.59 -11.63
C ALA A 634 3.59 -10.64 -12.51
N SER A 635 2.51 -9.95 -12.11
CA SER A 635 1.30 -9.75 -12.91
C SER A 635 1.20 -8.32 -13.46
N GLY A 636 2.03 -7.39 -12.99
CA GLY A 636 1.90 -5.96 -13.30
C GLY A 636 0.65 -5.31 -12.70
N GLN A 637 0.02 -5.94 -11.69
CA GLN A 637 -1.22 -5.49 -11.06
C GLN A 637 -1.10 -5.46 -9.54
N ASP A 638 -1.74 -4.50 -8.91
CA ASP A 638 -1.71 -4.25 -7.47
C ASP A 638 -2.86 -4.95 -6.71
N LEU A 639 -3.40 -6.05 -7.25
CA LEU A 639 -4.57 -6.75 -6.73
C LEU A 639 -4.20 -7.99 -5.90
N CYS A 640 -5.05 -8.30 -4.91
CA CYS A 640 -4.90 -9.42 -4.00
C CYS A 640 -4.96 -10.78 -4.74
N ASN A 641 -5.95 -10.96 -5.61
CA ASN A 641 -6.14 -12.19 -6.39
C ASN A 641 -4.95 -12.48 -7.30
N THR A 642 -4.45 -11.47 -8.02
CA THR A 642 -3.30 -11.67 -8.91
C THR A 642 -2.04 -12.04 -8.14
N ALA A 643 -1.86 -11.53 -6.91
CA ALA A 643 -0.78 -11.96 -6.03
C ALA A 643 -0.91 -13.45 -5.62
N ILE A 644 -2.14 -13.93 -5.41
CA ILE A 644 -2.45 -15.35 -5.12
C ILE A 644 -2.20 -16.21 -6.36
N ASP A 645 -2.66 -15.79 -7.54
CA ASP A 645 -2.44 -16.52 -8.80
C ASP A 645 -0.95 -16.67 -9.13
N GLN A 646 -0.16 -15.62 -8.91
CA GLN A 646 1.29 -15.69 -9.10
C GLN A 646 1.97 -16.62 -8.09
N ALA A 647 1.45 -16.69 -6.87
CA ALA A 647 1.93 -17.64 -5.86
C ALA A 647 1.67 -19.09 -6.28
N TRP A 648 0.46 -19.38 -6.76
CA TRP A 648 0.12 -20.70 -7.29
C TRP A 648 1.01 -21.08 -8.47
N ARG A 649 1.14 -20.21 -9.47
CA ARG A 649 2.01 -20.42 -10.64
C ARG A 649 3.44 -20.75 -10.20
N ALA A 650 4.02 -19.96 -9.29
CA ALA A 650 5.40 -20.17 -8.85
C ALA A 650 5.61 -21.50 -8.12
N VAL A 651 4.60 -22.04 -7.46
CA VAL A 651 4.65 -23.38 -6.85
C VAL A 651 4.53 -24.47 -7.91
N GLU A 652 3.63 -24.30 -8.88
CA GLU A 652 3.49 -25.28 -9.98
C GLU A 652 4.74 -25.36 -10.86
N GLU A 653 5.53 -24.29 -11.00
CA GLU A 653 6.83 -24.31 -11.66
C GLU A 653 7.84 -25.29 -11.01
N MET A 654 7.67 -25.59 -9.72
CA MET A 654 8.55 -26.49 -8.96
C MET A 654 8.17 -27.96 -9.10
N VAL A 655 7.03 -28.27 -9.72
CA VAL A 655 6.62 -29.65 -10.01
C VAL A 655 7.44 -30.15 -11.19
N PRO A 656 8.13 -31.33 -11.10
CA PRO A 656 9.11 -31.74 -12.09
C PRO A 656 8.62 -31.80 -13.55
N HIS A 657 7.35 -32.19 -13.80
CA HIS A 657 6.79 -32.20 -15.14
C HIS A 657 6.38 -30.83 -15.70
N ASN A 658 6.31 -29.78 -14.83
CA ASN A 658 6.00 -28.43 -15.21
C ASN A 658 7.25 -27.54 -15.31
N TYR A 659 8.44 -28.08 -15.03
CA TYR A 659 9.65 -27.27 -14.99
C TYR A 659 9.89 -26.53 -16.32
N GLY A 660 10.01 -25.21 -16.24
CA GLY A 660 10.15 -24.34 -17.40
C GLY A 660 8.90 -24.20 -18.30
N TYR A 661 7.80 -24.88 -18.00
CA TYR A 661 6.56 -24.80 -18.80
C TYR A 661 6.04 -23.36 -18.88
N TYR A 662 5.89 -22.69 -17.74
CA TYR A 662 5.38 -21.32 -17.64
C TYR A 662 6.34 -20.25 -18.17
N ASN A 663 7.57 -20.61 -18.53
CA ASN A 663 8.50 -19.72 -19.20
C ASN A 663 8.32 -19.71 -20.73
N ARG A 664 7.52 -20.65 -21.26
CA ARG A 664 7.32 -20.87 -22.69
C ARG A 664 5.98 -20.38 -23.21
N ILE A 665 5.04 -20.09 -22.27
CA ILE A 665 3.72 -19.53 -22.54
C ILE A 665 3.61 -18.13 -21.93
#